data_e8f49eb32a4e0a3eec371a1c0b5b0cb5
#
_entry.id   e8f49eb32a4e0a3eec371a1c0b5b0cb5
#
_cell.length_a   1.000
_cell.length_b   1.000
_cell.length_c   1.000
_cell.angle_alpha   90.00
_cell.angle_beta   90.00
_cell.angle_gamma   90.00
#
_symmetry.space_group_name_H-M   'P 1'
#
loop_
_entity.id
_entity.type
_entity.pdbx_description
1 polymer ?
#
loop_
_entity_poly.entity_id
_entity_poly.type
_entity_poly.pdbx_seq_one_letter_code
_entity_poly.pdbx_strand_id
1 'polypeptide(L)'
;MARFAVKTLEFDKVKNMLASKAATFLGKQAIISLQIESEFSKVKRLQEETAEALRILDEGRRFPFGGAFNITADVKRAELGSVLEPEELQHIQTTVQAFASMKDFTTGNAETAPNLAEYGAKLTQFSRLEKQIGSAIDEHGEIKDNASPKLGGLRTAIQIAKNRVKEKLDSILHDPNNQKYFMDNIVTMRGDRYVIPVKQEYKMNFPGIVHDQSGTGATLFIEPLAVVNLNNDIKRYVAEEHEEIERILRQLTQNVGAEAKALLASLEIFTTLDVICARALLAQEQHAVRPMLVLSGGVEIAQGRHPLLPKDTVVPLDVQLGDKFTMLLITGPNTGGKTVALKAVGLFALMAQIGLFIPASSAKMPVFRAVYADIGDEQSIEQSLSTFSAHMTNLISILNEVKAGDLVLIDEICAGTDPNEGAALAMAMLEHLHEHGVLTMVTTHYSELKTFAYGHEGMENASVEFDPVSLRPTYRLLMGVPGSSNAFNISRRLGLAEDIIQNAGELLNQEHVHMENVLQELDSERRRYESGSKEIEDLRRESEQLRNALAYSKSEFERRKNEMLRKAREQADEIYRRSRRESEAVLKELRSMKADFDTKRLEQAAEEARKKLNKTLSEDAPLPEGAPLSAKTAKKGLNVFVVSLGKNGVITDVNGNDVTVQVGILKMTVPAKKCLLTKAQPAHTDAAPKKRKGFSKNAAANYAHQMFIAKSGSAKQEIDLRGMTLDEAIPVVDKAIDDALIAGIGQLRLIHGKGTGALRAGLTAYLSTNRFVKKLETAALEAGGSGATVIDL
;
A
#
# COMPACT_ATOMS: atom_id res chain seq x y z
N MET A 1 8.48 -35.27 16.26
CA MET A 1 8.81 -33.85 16.08
C MET A 1 7.53 -33.01 16.00
N ALA A 2 7.59 -31.70 16.34
CA ALA A 2 6.40 -30.87 16.11
C ALA A 2 6.11 -30.77 14.61
N ARG A 3 4.87 -31.02 14.22
CA ARG A 3 4.45 -31.02 12.81
C ARG A 3 4.68 -29.68 12.09
N PHE A 4 4.81 -28.59 12.83
CA PHE A 4 5.10 -27.26 12.33
C PHE A 4 6.22 -26.61 13.13
N ALA A 5 7.20 -26.06 12.44
CA ALA A 5 8.40 -25.46 13.02
C ALA A 5 8.14 -24.04 13.59
N VAL A 6 7.20 -23.92 14.49
CA VAL A 6 6.72 -22.62 15.05
C VAL A 6 7.84 -21.83 15.72
N LYS A 7 8.63 -22.50 16.59
CA LYS A 7 9.72 -21.86 17.34
C LYS A 7 10.91 -21.48 16.44
N THR A 8 11.34 -22.40 15.60
CA THR A 8 12.47 -22.21 14.68
C THR A 8 12.21 -21.06 13.69
N LEU A 9 10.98 -20.94 13.22
CA LEU A 9 10.54 -19.87 12.33
C LEU A 9 10.13 -18.58 13.05
N GLU A 10 10.21 -18.53 14.38
CA GLU A 10 9.80 -17.39 15.20
C GLU A 10 8.34 -16.96 14.99
N PHE A 11 7.47 -17.92 14.65
CA PHE A 11 6.06 -17.63 14.33
C PHE A 11 5.28 -17.07 15.53
N ASP A 12 5.74 -17.33 16.75
CA ASP A 12 5.16 -16.72 17.95
C ASP A 12 5.27 -15.19 17.93
N LYS A 13 6.29 -14.62 17.30
CA LYS A 13 6.40 -13.17 17.09
C LYS A 13 5.29 -12.65 16.16
N VAL A 14 4.96 -13.40 15.11
CA VAL A 14 3.86 -13.06 14.20
C VAL A 14 2.53 -13.17 14.93
N LYS A 15 2.30 -14.20 15.76
CA LYS A 15 1.13 -14.30 16.61
C LYS A 15 1.01 -13.13 17.59
N ASN A 16 2.11 -12.68 18.19
CA ASN A 16 2.14 -11.51 19.05
C ASN A 16 1.78 -10.21 18.31
N MET A 17 2.28 -10.03 17.09
CA MET A 17 1.88 -8.92 16.22
C MET A 17 0.37 -8.96 15.93
N LEU A 18 -0.16 -10.13 15.59
CA LEU A 18 -1.60 -10.32 15.38
C LEU A 18 -2.40 -10.04 16.65
N ALA A 19 -1.96 -10.54 17.81
CA ALA A 19 -2.61 -10.32 19.10
C ALA A 19 -2.67 -8.83 19.49
N SER A 20 -1.67 -8.02 19.05
CA SER A 20 -1.70 -6.56 19.25
C SER A 20 -2.85 -5.87 18.50
N LYS A 21 -3.44 -6.51 17.48
CA LYS A 21 -4.56 -5.99 16.68
C LYS A 21 -5.92 -6.40 17.23
N ALA A 22 -5.97 -7.40 18.11
CA ALA A 22 -7.23 -7.81 18.74
C ALA A 22 -7.73 -6.73 19.72
N ALA A 23 -9.01 -6.46 19.65
CA ALA A 23 -9.67 -5.45 20.47
C ALA A 23 -9.90 -5.94 21.91
N THR A 24 -10.13 -7.25 22.10
CA THR A 24 -10.49 -7.83 23.39
C THR A 24 -9.35 -8.65 24.00
N PHE A 25 -9.38 -8.80 25.32
CA PHE A 25 -8.44 -9.68 26.02
C PHE A 25 -8.57 -11.15 25.58
N LEU A 26 -9.82 -11.61 25.40
CA LEU A 26 -10.08 -12.97 24.91
C LEU A 26 -9.59 -13.20 23.49
N GLY A 27 -9.76 -12.21 22.59
CA GLY A 27 -9.20 -12.27 21.24
C GLY A 27 -7.68 -12.40 21.24
N LYS A 28 -6.98 -11.65 22.11
CA LYS A 28 -5.53 -11.77 22.28
C LYS A 28 -5.12 -13.17 22.75
N GLN A 29 -5.79 -13.73 23.74
CA GLN A 29 -5.53 -15.09 24.22
C GLN A 29 -5.81 -16.15 23.16
N ALA A 30 -6.92 -16.02 22.45
CA ALA A 30 -7.30 -16.93 21.37
C ALA A 30 -6.24 -16.95 20.25
N ILE A 31 -5.70 -15.79 19.88
CA ILE A 31 -4.64 -15.68 18.86
C ILE A 31 -3.36 -16.40 19.29
N ILE A 32 -2.93 -16.25 20.54
CA ILE A 32 -1.71 -16.92 21.04
C ILE A 32 -1.89 -18.44 21.00
N SER A 33 -3.09 -18.93 21.28
CA SER A 33 -3.42 -20.36 21.28
C SER A 33 -3.81 -20.92 19.90
N LEU A 34 -3.85 -20.09 18.83
CA LEU A 34 -4.22 -20.55 17.48
C LEU A 34 -3.38 -21.73 17.04
N GLN A 35 -4.05 -22.77 16.54
CA GLN A 35 -3.43 -23.92 15.92
C GLN A 35 -3.33 -23.69 14.40
N ILE A 36 -2.29 -24.26 13.80
CA ILE A 36 -2.08 -24.20 12.35
C ILE A 36 -2.92 -25.26 11.69
N GLU A 37 -3.79 -24.85 10.78
CA GLU A 37 -4.66 -25.76 10.05
C GLU A 37 -3.94 -26.37 8.85
N SER A 38 -4.23 -27.64 8.59
CA SER A 38 -3.65 -28.40 7.45
C SER A 38 -4.71 -28.95 6.50
N GLU A 39 -5.98 -28.62 6.75
CA GLU A 39 -7.08 -29.00 5.88
C GLU A 39 -7.43 -27.84 4.94
N PHE A 40 -7.39 -28.10 3.64
CA PHE A 40 -7.60 -27.11 2.59
C PHE A 40 -8.93 -26.35 2.74
N SER A 41 -10.02 -27.07 3.03
CA SER A 41 -11.36 -26.49 3.19
C SER A 41 -11.42 -25.46 4.33
N LYS A 42 -10.77 -25.79 5.45
CA LYS A 42 -10.71 -24.89 6.62
C LYS A 42 -9.81 -23.68 6.37
N VAL A 43 -8.61 -23.89 5.82
CA VAL A 43 -7.69 -22.79 5.46
C VAL A 43 -8.35 -21.84 4.47
N LYS A 44 -9.05 -22.38 3.46
CA LYS A 44 -9.80 -21.58 2.48
C LYS A 44 -10.86 -20.71 3.16
N ARG A 45 -11.63 -21.29 4.10
CA ARG A 45 -12.63 -20.56 4.88
C ARG A 45 -11.99 -19.45 5.72
N LEU A 46 -10.89 -19.73 6.43
CA LEU A 46 -10.17 -18.73 7.20
C LEU A 46 -9.69 -17.54 6.32
N GLN A 47 -9.23 -17.82 5.10
CA GLN A 47 -8.83 -16.81 4.13
C GLN A 47 -10.02 -16.00 3.60
N GLU A 48 -11.17 -16.63 3.42
CA GLU A 48 -12.41 -15.94 3.02
C GLU A 48 -12.92 -15.02 4.11
N GLU A 49 -12.96 -15.49 5.36
CA GLU A 49 -13.34 -14.69 6.53
C GLU A 49 -12.48 -13.43 6.67
N THR A 50 -11.16 -13.58 6.53
CA THR A 50 -10.22 -12.44 6.56
C THR A 50 -10.49 -11.47 5.40
N ALA A 51 -10.77 -11.98 4.19
CA ALA A 51 -11.08 -11.14 3.03
C ALA A 51 -12.40 -10.36 3.20
N GLU A 52 -13.41 -10.96 3.83
CA GLU A 52 -14.67 -10.30 4.14
C GLU A 52 -14.48 -9.17 5.15
N ALA A 53 -13.75 -9.45 6.24
CA ALA A 53 -13.44 -8.44 7.24
C ALA A 53 -12.62 -7.27 6.67
N LEU A 54 -11.64 -7.57 5.80
CA LEU A 54 -10.82 -6.54 5.15
C LEU A 54 -11.67 -5.62 4.25
N ARG A 55 -12.60 -6.19 3.46
CA ARG A 55 -13.52 -5.38 2.63
C ARG A 55 -14.33 -4.39 3.47
N ILE A 56 -14.85 -4.83 4.63
CA ILE A 56 -15.59 -3.95 5.54
C ILE A 56 -14.70 -2.83 6.08
N LEU A 57 -13.45 -3.13 6.43
CA LEU A 57 -12.48 -2.14 6.92
C LEU A 57 -12.07 -1.15 5.83
N ASP A 58 -11.90 -1.59 4.59
CA ASP A 58 -11.55 -0.75 3.44
C ASP A 58 -12.68 0.20 3.05
N GLU A 59 -13.95 -0.15 3.34
CA GLU A 59 -15.10 0.75 3.24
C GLU A 59 -15.16 1.80 4.37
N GLY A 60 -14.18 1.80 5.29
CA GLY A 60 -14.08 2.73 6.42
C GLY A 60 -14.99 2.37 7.61
N ARG A 61 -15.62 1.20 7.62
CA ARG A 61 -16.46 0.74 8.72
C ARG A 61 -15.60 0.07 9.80
N ARG A 62 -16.03 0.17 11.07
CA ARG A 62 -15.31 -0.43 12.21
C ARG A 62 -16.19 -1.42 12.94
N PHE A 63 -15.61 -2.55 13.34
CA PHE A 63 -16.31 -3.54 14.15
C PHE A 63 -16.56 -3.04 15.58
N PRO A 64 -17.78 -3.21 16.12
CA PRO A 64 -18.16 -2.68 17.42
C PRO A 64 -17.75 -3.64 18.57
N PHE A 65 -16.45 -3.72 18.89
CA PHE A 65 -15.95 -4.53 20.00
C PHE A 65 -15.98 -3.82 21.36
N GLY A 66 -16.35 -2.55 21.41
CA GLY A 66 -16.34 -1.76 22.65
C GLY A 66 -17.22 -2.34 23.75
N GLY A 67 -16.76 -2.29 24.98
CA GLY A 67 -17.53 -2.70 26.17
C GLY A 67 -17.57 -4.20 26.46
N ALA A 68 -16.86 -5.02 25.70
CA ALA A 68 -16.82 -6.46 25.98
C ALA A 68 -15.75 -6.81 27.03
N PHE A 69 -16.18 -7.47 28.11
CA PHE A 69 -15.35 -7.97 29.19
C PHE A 69 -15.19 -9.49 29.12
N ASN A 70 -14.19 -10.02 29.81
CA ASN A 70 -14.06 -11.47 30.02
C ASN A 70 -14.97 -11.94 31.16
N ILE A 71 -16.19 -12.25 30.82
CA ILE A 71 -17.22 -12.69 31.76
C ILE A 71 -17.21 -14.21 32.02
N THR A 72 -16.21 -14.95 31.52
CA THR A 72 -16.17 -16.42 31.59
C THR A 72 -16.22 -16.94 33.01
N ALA A 73 -15.46 -16.34 33.94
CA ALA A 73 -15.41 -16.77 35.33
C ALA A 73 -16.72 -16.45 36.05
N ASP A 74 -17.28 -15.27 35.79
CA ASP A 74 -18.48 -14.76 36.46
C ASP A 74 -19.71 -15.57 36.04
N VAL A 75 -19.86 -15.84 34.76
CA VAL A 75 -20.94 -16.69 34.23
C VAL A 75 -20.87 -18.11 34.80
N LYS A 76 -19.66 -18.70 34.92
CA LYS A 76 -19.49 -20.04 35.51
C LYS A 76 -19.83 -20.03 37.02
N ARG A 77 -19.45 -18.99 37.76
CA ARG A 77 -19.82 -18.82 39.16
C ARG A 77 -21.33 -18.69 39.32
N ALA A 78 -21.97 -17.91 38.44
CA ALA A 78 -23.43 -17.78 38.45
C ALA A 78 -24.15 -19.10 38.16
N GLU A 79 -23.63 -19.91 37.22
CA GLU A 79 -24.15 -21.26 36.91
C GLU A 79 -24.07 -22.18 38.15
N LEU A 80 -23.02 -22.04 38.96
CA LEU A 80 -22.83 -22.78 40.22
C LEU A 80 -23.65 -22.21 41.41
N GLY A 81 -24.36 -21.08 41.19
CA GLY A 81 -25.20 -20.45 42.22
C GLY A 81 -24.48 -19.50 43.18
N SER A 82 -23.21 -19.14 42.90
CA SER A 82 -22.49 -18.11 43.64
C SER A 82 -23.00 -16.74 43.26
N VAL A 83 -23.36 -15.90 44.22
CA VAL A 83 -23.87 -14.54 43.98
C VAL A 83 -22.76 -13.66 43.36
N LEU A 84 -23.12 -12.96 42.31
CA LEU A 84 -22.23 -12.00 41.62
C LEU A 84 -22.34 -10.61 42.25
N GLU A 85 -21.19 -9.91 42.25
CA GLU A 85 -21.12 -8.52 42.66
C GLU A 85 -21.75 -7.58 41.61
N PRO A 86 -22.20 -6.38 42.00
CA PRO A 86 -22.83 -5.45 41.07
C PRO A 86 -21.95 -5.09 39.86
N GLU A 87 -20.66 -4.93 40.06
CA GLU A 87 -19.67 -4.61 38.99
C GLU A 87 -19.54 -5.76 37.97
N GLU A 88 -19.58 -7.03 38.45
CA GLU A 88 -19.54 -8.21 37.61
C GLU A 88 -20.80 -8.34 36.75
N LEU A 89 -21.97 -8.04 37.34
CA LEU A 89 -23.24 -7.99 36.62
C LEU A 89 -23.25 -6.86 35.56
N GLN A 90 -22.67 -5.72 35.87
CA GLN A 90 -22.49 -4.60 34.89
C GLN A 90 -21.59 -5.02 33.75
N HIS A 91 -20.46 -5.72 33.98
CA HIS A 91 -19.61 -6.28 32.95
C HIS A 91 -20.38 -7.24 32.04
N ILE A 92 -21.26 -8.06 32.61
CA ILE A 92 -22.13 -8.96 31.82
C ILE A 92 -23.10 -8.13 30.96
N GLN A 93 -23.71 -7.09 31.50
CA GLN A 93 -24.64 -6.23 30.80
C GLN A 93 -23.96 -5.55 29.58
N THR A 94 -22.82 -4.92 29.78
CA THR A 94 -22.09 -4.24 28.69
C THR A 94 -21.61 -5.21 27.63
N THR A 95 -21.18 -6.42 28.02
CA THR A 95 -20.79 -7.48 27.10
C THR A 95 -21.97 -7.96 26.25
N VAL A 96 -23.14 -8.10 26.83
CA VAL A 96 -24.38 -8.50 26.13
C VAL A 96 -24.81 -7.42 25.13
N GLN A 97 -24.64 -6.14 25.46
CA GLN A 97 -24.87 -5.01 24.53
C GLN A 97 -23.89 -5.04 23.35
N ALA A 98 -22.61 -5.37 23.61
CA ALA A 98 -21.63 -5.56 22.55
C ALA A 98 -22.01 -6.73 21.61
N PHE A 99 -22.57 -7.85 22.15
CA PHE A 99 -23.08 -8.95 21.32
C PHE A 99 -24.22 -8.50 20.39
N ALA A 100 -25.18 -7.73 20.91
CA ALA A 100 -26.29 -7.21 20.12
C ALA A 100 -25.80 -6.28 19.01
N SER A 101 -24.92 -5.34 19.35
CA SER A 101 -24.31 -4.43 18.37
C SER A 101 -23.52 -5.17 17.29
N MET A 102 -22.77 -6.20 17.66
CA MET A 102 -21.99 -7.02 16.73
C MET A 102 -22.91 -7.85 15.81
N LYS A 103 -23.99 -8.40 16.37
CA LYS A 103 -25.01 -9.12 15.60
C LYS A 103 -25.61 -8.23 14.53
N ASP A 104 -26.08 -7.04 14.90
CA ASP A 104 -26.70 -6.09 13.98
C ASP A 104 -25.71 -5.63 12.91
N PHE A 105 -24.45 -5.38 13.31
CA PHE A 105 -23.40 -4.99 12.39
C PHE A 105 -23.09 -6.08 11.37
N THR A 106 -22.89 -7.33 11.80
CA THR A 106 -22.52 -8.42 10.90
C THR A 106 -23.67 -8.83 10.00
N THR A 107 -24.89 -8.90 10.52
CA THR A 107 -26.09 -9.21 9.72
C THR A 107 -26.42 -8.10 8.71
N GLY A 108 -26.18 -6.83 9.07
CA GLY A 108 -26.32 -5.69 8.17
C GLY A 108 -25.32 -5.69 7.00
N ASN A 109 -24.24 -6.48 7.09
CA ASN A 109 -23.23 -6.65 6.05
C ASN A 109 -23.32 -8.01 5.33
N ALA A 110 -24.44 -8.73 5.39
CA ALA A 110 -24.56 -10.08 4.87
C ALA A 110 -24.28 -10.22 3.36
N GLU A 111 -24.56 -9.21 2.55
CA GLU A 111 -24.27 -9.21 1.10
C GLU A 111 -22.77 -9.19 0.81
N THR A 112 -21.99 -8.44 1.57
CA THR A 112 -20.54 -8.27 1.37
C THR A 112 -19.69 -9.25 2.18
N ALA A 113 -20.23 -9.77 3.29
CA ALA A 113 -19.55 -10.64 4.25
C ALA A 113 -20.45 -11.77 4.76
N PRO A 114 -20.83 -12.74 3.90
CA PRO A 114 -21.75 -13.82 4.26
C PRO A 114 -21.23 -14.73 5.38
N ASN A 115 -19.93 -15.05 5.43
CA ASN A 115 -19.38 -15.88 6.50
C ASN A 115 -19.43 -15.15 7.86
N LEU A 116 -19.14 -13.84 7.90
CA LEU A 116 -19.26 -13.07 9.12
C LEU A 116 -20.72 -12.92 9.58
N ALA A 117 -21.65 -12.79 8.62
CA ALA A 117 -23.07 -12.77 8.93
C ALA A 117 -23.57 -14.08 9.51
N GLU A 118 -23.00 -15.24 9.11
CA GLU A 118 -23.28 -16.55 9.71
C GLU A 118 -22.89 -16.59 11.20
N TYR A 119 -21.72 -16.02 11.54
CA TYR A 119 -21.32 -15.87 12.96
C TYR A 119 -22.26 -14.94 13.70
N GLY A 120 -22.62 -13.79 13.13
CA GLY A 120 -23.55 -12.85 13.74
C GLY A 120 -24.94 -13.43 13.96
N ALA A 121 -25.45 -14.24 13.05
CA ALA A 121 -26.75 -14.90 13.19
C ALA A 121 -26.77 -15.85 14.40
N LYS A 122 -25.64 -16.47 14.74
CA LYS A 122 -25.48 -17.38 15.90
C LYS A 122 -25.35 -16.65 17.24
N LEU A 123 -25.08 -15.33 17.23
CA LEU A 123 -25.06 -14.55 18.47
C LEU A 123 -26.48 -14.45 19.06
N THR A 124 -26.60 -14.81 20.32
CA THR A 124 -27.87 -14.71 21.05
C THR A 124 -28.11 -13.27 21.51
N GLN A 125 -29.36 -12.79 21.37
CA GLN A 125 -29.78 -11.50 21.91
C GLN A 125 -30.35 -11.70 23.33
N PHE A 126 -29.73 -11.09 24.32
CA PHE A 126 -30.10 -11.19 25.72
C PHE A 126 -30.90 -9.97 26.22
N SER A 127 -31.82 -9.43 25.39
CA SER A 127 -32.55 -8.19 25.68
C SER A 127 -33.31 -8.20 27.02
N ARG A 128 -33.76 -9.41 27.50
CA ARG A 128 -34.40 -9.53 28.79
C ARG A 128 -33.38 -9.38 29.94
N LEU A 129 -32.25 -10.07 29.83
CA LEU A 129 -31.17 -10.03 30.83
C LEU A 129 -30.58 -8.64 30.93
N GLU A 130 -30.30 -8.01 29.80
CA GLU A 130 -29.83 -6.63 29.70
C GLU A 130 -30.74 -5.64 30.40
N LYS A 131 -32.04 -5.70 30.12
CA LYS A 131 -33.04 -4.85 30.80
C LYS A 131 -33.13 -5.11 32.29
N GLN A 132 -33.07 -6.35 32.70
CA GLN A 132 -33.14 -6.71 34.14
C GLN A 132 -31.93 -6.17 34.92
N ILE A 133 -30.72 -6.37 34.41
CA ILE A 133 -29.52 -5.84 35.04
C ILE A 133 -29.55 -4.30 34.99
N GLY A 134 -29.80 -3.70 33.82
CA GLY A 134 -29.80 -2.24 33.66
C GLY A 134 -30.90 -1.51 34.43
N SER A 135 -32.02 -2.19 34.82
CA SER A 135 -33.01 -1.60 35.69
C SER A 135 -32.57 -1.58 37.17
N ALA A 136 -31.63 -2.45 37.55
CA ALA A 136 -31.19 -2.64 38.93
C ALA A 136 -29.83 -2.02 39.24
N ILE A 137 -28.94 -1.95 38.23
CA ILE A 137 -27.54 -1.48 38.36
C ILE A 137 -27.33 -0.28 37.43
N ASP A 138 -26.56 0.70 37.87
CA ASP A 138 -26.21 1.89 37.08
C ASP A 138 -24.89 1.73 36.35
N GLU A 139 -24.47 2.80 35.65
CA GLU A 139 -23.21 2.84 34.86
C GLU A 139 -21.94 2.78 35.75
N HIS A 140 -22.06 3.02 37.04
CA HIS A 140 -20.95 2.97 38.02
C HIS A 140 -20.85 1.65 38.77
N GLY A 141 -21.76 0.70 38.50
CA GLY A 141 -21.80 -0.54 39.19
C GLY A 141 -22.52 -0.44 40.57
N GLU A 142 -23.30 0.61 40.79
CA GLU A 142 -24.08 0.76 42.03
C GLU A 142 -25.53 0.32 41.82
N ILE A 143 -26.14 -0.19 42.91
CA ILE A 143 -27.55 -0.61 42.83
C ILE A 143 -28.44 0.63 42.90
N LYS A 144 -29.30 0.80 41.90
CA LYS A 144 -30.24 1.91 41.78
C LYS A 144 -31.27 1.91 42.87
N ASP A 145 -31.70 3.10 43.31
CA ASP A 145 -32.75 3.23 44.32
C ASP A 145 -34.07 2.60 43.88
N ASN A 146 -34.35 2.59 42.61
CA ASN A 146 -35.55 2.01 41.99
C ASN A 146 -35.37 0.54 41.53
N ALA A 147 -34.26 -0.12 41.93
CA ALA A 147 -34.04 -1.53 41.60
C ALA A 147 -35.15 -2.44 42.14
N SER A 148 -35.75 -2.09 43.28
CA SER A 148 -37.02 -2.65 43.74
C SER A 148 -37.84 -1.61 44.53
N PRO A 149 -39.20 -1.71 44.57
CA PRO A 149 -40.02 -0.79 45.37
C PRO A 149 -39.66 -0.84 46.87
N LYS A 150 -39.24 -2.01 47.35
CA LYS A 150 -38.84 -2.21 48.78
C LYS A 150 -37.51 -1.47 49.04
N LEU A 151 -36.52 -1.58 48.19
CA LEU A 151 -35.23 -0.90 48.32
C LEU A 151 -35.40 0.65 48.33
N GLY A 152 -36.18 1.18 47.40
CA GLY A 152 -36.45 2.62 47.36
C GLY A 152 -37.18 3.12 48.62
N GLY A 153 -38.11 2.30 49.13
CA GLY A 153 -38.78 2.57 50.41
C GLY A 153 -37.84 2.56 51.61
N LEU A 154 -36.94 1.58 51.69
CA LEU A 154 -35.94 1.47 52.75
C LEU A 154 -34.94 2.63 52.74
N ARG A 155 -34.39 3.00 51.58
CA ARG A 155 -33.47 4.14 51.44
C ARG A 155 -34.15 5.45 51.83
N THR A 156 -35.41 5.64 51.44
CA THR A 156 -36.23 6.78 51.88
C THR A 156 -36.41 6.78 53.39
N ALA A 157 -36.76 5.61 53.98
CA ALA A 157 -36.94 5.49 55.42
C ALA A 157 -35.63 5.76 56.22
N ILE A 158 -34.50 5.25 55.72
CA ILE A 158 -33.17 5.54 56.30
C ILE A 158 -32.90 7.07 56.26
N GLN A 159 -33.15 7.73 55.17
CA GLN A 159 -32.91 9.17 55.03
C GLN A 159 -33.83 9.99 55.96
N ILE A 160 -35.10 9.60 56.06
CA ILE A 160 -36.04 10.23 56.99
C ILE A 160 -35.59 10.01 58.46
N ALA A 161 -35.19 8.78 58.81
CA ALA A 161 -34.73 8.46 60.15
C ALA A 161 -33.43 9.25 60.49
N LYS A 162 -32.46 9.31 59.58
CA LYS A 162 -31.24 10.13 59.73
C LYS A 162 -31.53 11.59 59.95
N ASN A 163 -32.47 12.18 59.20
CA ASN A 163 -32.87 13.58 59.37
C ASN A 163 -33.52 13.80 60.74
N ARG A 164 -34.42 12.89 61.17
CA ARG A 164 -35.05 12.96 62.50
C ARG A 164 -34.04 12.85 63.63
N VAL A 165 -33.03 11.99 63.47
CA VAL A 165 -31.93 11.90 64.50
C VAL A 165 -31.18 13.22 64.56
N LYS A 166 -30.80 13.80 63.39
CA LYS A 166 -30.09 15.08 63.35
C LYS A 166 -30.88 16.21 63.97
N GLU A 167 -32.15 16.38 63.60
CA GLU A 167 -33.04 17.38 64.18
C GLU A 167 -33.18 17.24 65.70
N LYS A 168 -33.31 15.97 66.22
CA LYS A 168 -33.42 15.72 67.61
C LYS A 168 -32.11 16.00 68.37
N LEU A 169 -30.97 15.61 67.78
CA LEU A 169 -29.67 15.87 68.39
C LEU A 169 -29.33 17.38 68.36
N ASP A 170 -29.65 18.09 67.25
CA ASP A 170 -29.51 19.55 67.16
C ASP A 170 -30.38 20.27 68.25
N SER A 171 -31.62 19.80 68.46
CA SER A 171 -32.48 20.34 69.52
C SER A 171 -31.85 20.08 70.93
N ILE A 172 -31.19 18.97 71.13
CA ILE A 172 -30.52 18.63 72.40
C ILE A 172 -29.25 19.49 72.57
N LEU A 173 -28.47 19.70 71.52
CA LEU A 173 -27.23 20.49 71.53
C LEU A 173 -27.49 21.99 71.77
N HIS A 174 -28.59 22.54 71.27
CA HIS A 174 -28.93 23.96 71.33
C HIS A 174 -29.81 24.30 72.59
N ASP A 175 -30.21 23.28 73.45
CA ASP A 175 -30.89 23.57 74.69
C ASP A 175 -29.93 24.26 75.68
N PRO A 176 -30.24 25.44 76.15
CA PRO A 176 -29.42 26.17 77.11
C PRO A 176 -29.08 25.38 78.40
N ASN A 177 -29.96 24.48 78.81
CA ASN A 177 -29.72 23.68 79.99
C ASN A 177 -28.65 22.61 79.79
N ASN A 178 -28.43 22.19 78.57
CA ASN A 178 -27.57 21.07 78.28
C ASN A 178 -26.14 21.51 77.76
N GLN A 179 -25.96 22.79 77.33
CA GLN A 179 -24.71 23.29 76.78
C GLN A 179 -23.49 23.03 77.68
N LYS A 180 -23.63 23.11 78.96
CA LYS A 180 -22.52 22.86 79.90
C LYS A 180 -21.98 21.41 79.91
N TYR A 181 -22.75 20.46 79.38
CA TYR A 181 -22.40 19.04 79.38
C TYR A 181 -21.52 18.70 78.19
N PHE A 182 -21.56 19.42 77.10
CA PHE A 182 -20.90 19.10 75.84
C PHE A 182 -19.48 19.65 75.83
N MET A 183 -18.58 18.84 75.17
CA MET A 183 -17.23 19.24 74.89
C MET A 183 -17.22 20.17 73.69
N ASP A 184 -17.94 19.71 72.58
CA ASP A 184 -18.17 20.42 71.36
C ASP A 184 -19.63 20.28 70.93
N ASN A 185 -20.21 21.32 70.29
CA ASN A 185 -21.61 21.28 69.82
C ASN A 185 -21.73 20.61 68.45
N ILE A 186 -21.25 19.37 68.31
CA ILE A 186 -21.26 18.63 67.06
C ILE A 186 -21.90 17.25 67.26
N VAL A 187 -22.59 16.80 66.19
CA VAL A 187 -23.06 15.41 66.10
C VAL A 187 -21.95 14.58 65.46
N THR A 188 -21.60 13.46 66.04
CA THR A 188 -20.60 12.52 65.51
C THR A 188 -21.20 11.12 65.37
N MET A 189 -20.51 10.24 64.67
CA MET A 189 -20.88 8.83 64.59
C MET A 189 -19.84 7.97 65.30
N ARG A 190 -20.31 7.00 66.07
CA ARG A 190 -19.50 5.93 66.68
C ARG A 190 -20.27 4.61 66.65
N GLY A 191 -19.60 3.59 66.06
CA GLY A 191 -20.24 2.25 65.93
C GLY A 191 -21.56 2.32 65.21
N ASP A 192 -21.62 3.08 64.06
CA ASP A 192 -22.81 3.31 63.22
C ASP A 192 -24.00 3.98 63.91
N ARG A 193 -23.72 4.69 65.06
CA ARG A 193 -24.72 5.44 65.81
C ARG A 193 -24.38 6.89 65.88
N TYR A 194 -25.40 7.72 65.82
CA TYR A 194 -25.26 9.16 66.04
C TYR A 194 -25.14 9.40 67.51
N VAL A 195 -24.07 10.10 67.93
CA VAL A 195 -23.71 10.35 69.34
C VAL A 195 -23.30 11.82 69.51
N ILE A 196 -23.29 12.28 70.75
CA ILE A 196 -22.84 13.61 71.16
C ILE A 196 -21.63 13.45 72.10
N PRO A 197 -20.57 14.32 71.87
CA PRO A 197 -19.40 14.32 72.77
C PRO A 197 -19.73 15.01 74.12
N VAL A 198 -19.82 14.27 75.23
CA VAL A 198 -20.12 14.74 76.57
C VAL A 198 -18.86 14.70 77.42
N LYS A 199 -18.60 15.71 78.22
CA LYS A 199 -17.51 15.71 79.17
C LYS A 199 -17.69 14.61 80.22
N GLN A 200 -16.60 13.89 80.53
CA GLN A 200 -16.67 12.75 81.45
C GLN A 200 -17.29 13.08 82.85
N GLU A 201 -17.06 14.31 83.38
CA GLU A 201 -17.56 14.75 84.59
C GLU A 201 -19.10 14.83 84.68
N TYR A 202 -19.78 14.99 83.58
CA TYR A 202 -21.25 15.04 83.48
C TYR A 202 -21.92 13.77 83.02
N LYS A 203 -21.19 12.63 83.02
CA LYS A 203 -21.74 11.33 82.66
C LYS A 203 -23.04 10.97 83.37
N MET A 204 -23.10 11.25 84.74
CA MET A 204 -24.25 10.93 85.51
C MET A 204 -25.42 11.88 85.31
N ASN A 205 -25.17 13.06 84.73
CA ASN A 205 -26.19 14.10 84.54
C ASN A 205 -26.83 14.09 83.17
N PHE A 206 -26.21 13.37 82.19
CA PHE A 206 -26.70 13.26 80.85
C PHE A 206 -27.20 11.85 80.52
N PRO A 207 -28.52 11.63 80.39
CA PRO A 207 -29.10 10.32 80.22
C PRO A 207 -28.82 9.77 78.77
N GLY A 208 -28.03 8.72 78.69
CA GLY A 208 -27.68 8.10 77.45
C GLY A 208 -26.78 6.88 77.56
N ILE A 209 -26.52 6.22 76.47
CA ILE A 209 -25.64 5.05 76.31
C ILE A 209 -24.27 5.53 75.86
N VAL A 210 -23.22 5.13 76.60
CA VAL A 210 -21.83 5.41 76.17
C VAL A 210 -21.42 4.35 75.15
N HIS A 211 -21.02 4.84 73.92
CA HIS A 211 -20.53 3.99 72.85
C HIS A 211 -19.01 4.02 72.64
N ASP A 212 -18.39 5.13 73.05
CA ASP A 212 -16.94 5.30 72.86
C ASP A 212 -16.39 6.36 73.83
N GLN A 213 -15.07 6.38 74.04
CA GLN A 213 -14.34 7.35 74.83
C GLN A 213 -13.16 7.93 74.09
N SER A 214 -12.85 9.21 74.23
CA SER A 214 -11.64 9.81 73.63
C SER A 214 -10.38 9.18 74.24
N GLY A 215 -9.28 9.18 73.49
CA GLY A 215 -7.97 8.61 73.84
C GLY A 215 -7.44 9.16 75.20
N THR A 216 -7.82 10.37 75.59
CA THR A 216 -7.49 10.96 76.90
C THR A 216 -8.47 10.63 78.00
N GLY A 217 -9.59 10.02 77.67
CA GLY A 217 -10.68 9.72 78.68
C GLY A 217 -11.55 10.92 79.04
N ALA A 218 -11.24 12.12 78.56
CA ALA A 218 -11.92 13.37 78.94
C ALA A 218 -13.32 13.53 78.29
N THR A 219 -13.60 12.86 77.18
CA THR A 219 -14.84 12.99 76.42
C THR A 219 -15.45 11.59 76.22
N LEU A 220 -16.70 11.47 76.47
CA LEU A 220 -17.53 10.26 76.26
C LEU A 220 -18.44 10.57 75.05
N PHE A 221 -18.50 9.64 74.13
CA PHE A 221 -19.45 9.68 73.03
C PHE A 221 -20.74 8.95 73.43
N ILE A 222 -21.75 9.79 73.79
CA ILE A 222 -23.02 9.29 74.40
C ILE A 222 -24.12 9.36 73.34
N GLU A 223 -24.86 8.29 73.19
CA GLU A 223 -26.14 8.22 72.50
C GLU A 223 -27.23 8.64 73.45
N PRO A 224 -27.89 9.82 73.28
CA PRO A 224 -28.99 10.23 74.16
C PRO A 224 -30.15 9.26 74.11
N LEU A 225 -30.80 8.98 75.25
CA LEU A 225 -31.97 8.06 75.30
C LEU A 225 -33.05 8.49 74.28
N ALA A 226 -33.20 9.77 74.02
CA ALA A 226 -34.20 10.31 73.13
C ALA A 226 -33.99 9.90 71.63
N VAL A 227 -32.79 9.42 71.24
CA VAL A 227 -32.48 9.01 69.84
C VAL A 227 -32.19 7.50 69.75
N VAL A 228 -32.10 6.77 70.83
CA VAL A 228 -31.78 5.32 70.83
C VAL A 228 -32.73 4.54 69.89
N ASN A 229 -34.03 4.80 69.98
CA ASN A 229 -34.98 4.12 69.06
C ASN A 229 -34.78 4.50 67.61
N LEU A 230 -34.51 5.76 67.33
CA LEU A 230 -34.27 6.22 65.98
C LEU A 230 -32.95 5.63 65.38
N ASN A 231 -31.88 5.55 66.16
CA ASN A 231 -30.68 4.84 65.77
C ASN A 231 -30.89 3.34 65.59
N ASN A 232 -31.71 2.70 66.42
CA ASN A 232 -32.12 1.30 66.28
C ASN A 232 -32.94 1.09 65.00
N ASP A 233 -33.82 2.03 64.62
CA ASP A 233 -34.58 1.98 63.41
C ASP A 233 -33.67 2.14 62.18
N ILE A 234 -32.69 3.07 62.23
CA ILE A 234 -31.68 3.21 61.17
C ILE A 234 -30.92 1.89 60.96
N LYS A 235 -30.41 1.30 62.03
CA LYS A 235 -29.68 0.04 62.01
C LYS A 235 -30.53 -1.12 61.45
N ARG A 236 -31.78 -1.17 61.80
CA ARG A 236 -32.72 -2.18 61.27
C ARG A 236 -32.93 -1.95 59.77
N TYR A 237 -33.21 -0.71 59.32
CA TYR A 237 -33.45 -0.39 57.91
C TYR A 237 -32.21 -0.63 57.06
N VAL A 238 -31.01 -0.35 57.58
CA VAL A 238 -29.76 -0.68 56.92
C VAL A 238 -29.55 -2.18 56.76
N ALA A 239 -29.90 -2.97 57.80
CA ALA A 239 -29.83 -4.43 57.71
C ALA A 239 -30.84 -4.95 56.66
N GLU A 240 -32.09 -4.45 56.71
CA GLU A 240 -33.12 -4.79 55.70
C GLU A 240 -32.75 -4.36 54.28
N GLU A 241 -32.04 -3.23 54.13
CA GLU A 241 -31.48 -2.76 52.85
C GLU A 241 -30.44 -3.78 52.34
N HIS A 242 -29.51 -4.22 53.17
CA HIS A 242 -28.52 -5.22 52.80
C HIS A 242 -29.14 -6.55 52.36
N GLU A 243 -30.12 -7.04 53.11
CA GLU A 243 -30.87 -8.25 52.77
C GLU A 243 -31.61 -8.09 51.43
N GLU A 244 -32.19 -6.95 51.17
CA GLU A 244 -32.90 -6.69 49.91
C GLU A 244 -31.91 -6.56 48.71
N ILE A 245 -30.77 -5.92 48.92
CA ILE A 245 -29.68 -5.87 47.94
C ILE A 245 -29.21 -7.29 47.62
N GLU A 246 -28.90 -8.10 48.62
CA GLU A 246 -28.47 -9.48 48.42
C GLU A 246 -29.53 -10.30 47.68
N ARG A 247 -30.81 -10.08 47.99
CA ARG A 247 -31.93 -10.75 47.31
C ARG A 247 -31.97 -10.37 45.82
N ILE A 248 -31.79 -9.08 45.52
CA ILE A 248 -31.76 -8.56 44.12
C ILE A 248 -30.59 -9.19 43.37
N LEU A 249 -29.38 -9.14 43.96
CA LEU A 249 -28.16 -9.68 43.35
C LEU A 249 -28.29 -11.20 43.11
N ARG A 250 -28.83 -11.94 44.08
CA ARG A 250 -29.09 -13.37 43.96
C ARG A 250 -30.06 -13.68 42.82
N GLN A 251 -31.11 -12.88 42.64
CA GLN A 251 -32.05 -13.06 41.55
C GLN A 251 -31.45 -12.74 40.19
N LEU A 252 -30.66 -11.66 40.06
CA LEU A 252 -29.96 -11.31 38.81
C LEU A 252 -28.94 -12.40 38.49
N THR A 253 -28.17 -12.87 39.46
CA THR A 253 -27.23 -13.98 39.31
C THR A 253 -27.89 -15.27 38.81
N GLN A 254 -29.03 -15.61 39.37
CA GLN A 254 -29.81 -16.78 38.90
C GLN A 254 -30.24 -16.62 37.42
N ASN A 255 -30.63 -15.42 37.00
CA ASN A 255 -30.97 -15.15 35.61
C ASN A 255 -29.76 -15.28 34.68
N VAL A 256 -28.57 -14.83 35.12
CA VAL A 256 -27.30 -15.03 34.39
C VAL A 256 -26.98 -16.52 34.30
N GLY A 257 -27.08 -17.26 35.44
CA GLY A 257 -26.80 -18.71 35.49
C GLY A 257 -27.73 -19.52 34.57
N ALA A 258 -28.99 -19.12 34.45
CA ALA A 258 -29.94 -19.77 33.54
C ALA A 258 -29.55 -19.62 32.04
N GLU A 259 -28.90 -18.52 31.70
CA GLU A 259 -28.45 -18.21 30.33
C GLU A 259 -26.96 -18.55 30.10
N ALA A 260 -26.27 -19.18 31.07
CA ALA A 260 -24.82 -19.36 31.09
C ALA A 260 -24.27 -20.00 29.79
N LYS A 261 -24.89 -21.08 29.30
CA LYS A 261 -24.47 -21.78 28.09
C LYS A 261 -24.55 -20.88 26.85
N ALA A 262 -25.62 -20.11 26.73
CA ALA A 262 -25.82 -19.21 25.58
C ALA A 262 -24.85 -18.00 25.66
N LEU A 263 -24.59 -17.47 26.87
CA LEU A 263 -23.61 -16.43 27.12
C LEU A 263 -22.19 -16.87 26.73
N LEU A 264 -21.76 -18.04 27.19
CA LEU A 264 -20.43 -18.57 26.89
C LEU A 264 -20.27 -18.88 25.37
N ALA A 265 -21.30 -19.48 24.74
CA ALA A 265 -21.28 -19.70 23.29
C ALA A 265 -21.21 -18.38 22.48
N SER A 266 -21.96 -17.36 22.89
CA SER A 266 -21.91 -16.04 22.26
C SER A 266 -20.55 -15.36 22.46
N LEU A 267 -19.93 -15.54 23.63
CA LEU A 267 -18.60 -15.02 23.93
C LEU A 267 -17.52 -15.67 23.05
N GLU A 268 -17.62 -16.97 22.77
CA GLU A 268 -16.73 -17.70 21.88
C GLU A 268 -16.85 -17.19 20.43
N ILE A 269 -18.10 -17.00 19.94
CA ILE A 269 -18.36 -16.44 18.62
C ILE A 269 -17.81 -15.01 18.51
N PHE A 270 -18.05 -14.18 19.51
CA PHE A 270 -17.56 -12.81 19.56
C PHE A 270 -16.04 -12.76 19.55
N THR A 271 -15.37 -13.64 20.30
CA THR A 271 -13.92 -13.83 20.30
C THR A 271 -13.40 -14.24 18.91
N THR A 272 -14.11 -15.13 18.23
CA THR A 272 -13.77 -15.56 16.85
C THR A 272 -13.83 -14.38 15.89
N LEU A 273 -14.86 -13.55 15.97
CA LEU A 273 -14.98 -12.33 15.16
C LEU A 273 -13.85 -11.33 15.43
N ASP A 274 -13.41 -11.21 16.70
CA ASP A 274 -12.25 -10.37 17.04
C ASP A 274 -10.95 -10.88 16.40
N VAL A 275 -10.72 -12.19 16.42
CA VAL A 275 -9.59 -12.82 15.73
C VAL A 275 -9.62 -12.55 14.22
N ILE A 276 -10.80 -12.69 13.59
CA ILE A 276 -10.97 -12.41 12.14
C ILE A 276 -10.68 -10.94 11.83
N CYS A 277 -11.21 -10.04 12.65
CA CYS A 277 -10.95 -8.60 12.50
C CYS A 277 -9.47 -8.27 12.69
N ALA A 278 -8.81 -8.89 13.68
CA ALA A 278 -7.37 -8.71 13.92
C ALA A 278 -6.53 -9.16 12.71
N ARG A 279 -6.89 -10.28 12.04
CA ARG A 279 -6.24 -10.73 10.80
C ARG A 279 -6.39 -9.68 9.69
N ALA A 280 -7.58 -9.13 9.51
CA ALA A 280 -7.84 -8.11 8.50
C ALA A 280 -7.10 -6.80 8.78
N LEU A 281 -7.04 -6.36 10.04
CA LEU A 281 -6.26 -5.18 10.44
C LEU A 281 -4.76 -5.35 10.20
N LEU A 282 -4.21 -6.54 10.48
CA LEU A 282 -2.81 -6.82 10.20
C LEU A 282 -2.54 -6.86 8.69
N ALA A 283 -3.47 -7.43 7.90
CA ALA A 283 -3.37 -7.45 6.44
C ALA A 283 -3.38 -6.02 5.86
N GLN A 284 -4.24 -5.15 6.34
CA GLN A 284 -4.30 -3.74 5.94
C GLN A 284 -3.01 -3.00 6.29
N GLU A 285 -2.51 -3.17 7.52
CA GLU A 285 -1.26 -2.55 7.96
C GLU A 285 -0.05 -2.99 7.14
N GLN A 286 0.04 -4.27 6.80
CA GLN A 286 1.16 -4.83 6.04
C GLN A 286 0.99 -4.68 4.52
N HIS A 287 -0.13 -4.14 4.03
CA HIS A 287 -0.51 -4.16 2.61
C HIS A 287 -0.42 -5.58 2.03
N ALA A 288 -0.87 -6.55 2.82
CA ALA A 288 -0.77 -7.95 2.51
C ALA A 288 -1.86 -8.38 1.50
N VAL A 289 -1.52 -9.34 0.65
CA VAL A 289 -2.43 -9.89 -0.35
C VAL A 289 -2.96 -11.25 0.08
N ARG A 290 -4.18 -11.56 -0.31
CA ARG A 290 -4.76 -12.88 -0.12
C ARG A 290 -3.98 -13.90 -0.96
N PRO A 291 -3.39 -14.96 -0.35
CA PRO A 291 -2.71 -15.99 -1.12
C PRO A 291 -3.71 -16.81 -1.95
N MET A 292 -3.34 -17.10 -3.18
CA MET A 292 -4.05 -18.05 -4.02
C MET A 292 -3.73 -19.47 -3.54
N LEU A 293 -4.68 -20.09 -2.83
CA LEU A 293 -4.51 -21.45 -2.34
C LEU A 293 -4.72 -22.46 -3.47
N VAL A 294 -3.81 -23.43 -3.59
CA VAL A 294 -3.87 -24.54 -4.54
C VAL A 294 -3.88 -25.89 -3.82
N LEU A 295 -4.58 -26.87 -4.37
CA LEU A 295 -4.62 -28.24 -3.80
C LEU A 295 -3.31 -29.00 -4.01
N SER A 296 -2.68 -28.78 -5.16
CA SER A 296 -1.39 -29.32 -5.54
C SER A 296 -0.64 -28.26 -6.37
N GLY A 297 0.67 -28.27 -6.34
CA GLY A 297 1.51 -27.29 -7.05
C GLY A 297 2.52 -26.66 -6.11
N GLY A 298 3.12 -25.59 -6.58
CA GLY A 298 4.23 -24.94 -5.89
C GLY A 298 3.87 -23.68 -5.12
N VAL A 299 4.89 -23.15 -4.46
CA VAL A 299 4.93 -21.83 -3.88
C VAL A 299 5.41 -20.85 -4.93
N GLU A 300 4.68 -19.77 -5.14
CA GLU A 300 5.07 -18.67 -6.01
C GLU A 300 4.76 -17.35 -5.28
N ILE A 301 5.79 -16.61 -4.99
CA ILE A 301 5.71 -15.36 -4.23
C ILE A 301 6.44 -14.28 -5.01
N ALA A 302 5.75 -13.18 -5.30
CA ALA A 302 6.33 -12.00 -5.92
C ALA A 302 6.38 -10.85 -4.92
N GLN A 303 7.56 -10.25 -4.79
CA GLN A 303 7.82 -9.11 -3.90
C GLN A 303 7.41 -9.38 -2.42
N GLY A 304 7.66 -10.60 -1.94
CA GLY A 304 7.37 -11.01 -0.56
C GLY A 304 8.24 -10.25 0.44
N ARG A 305 7.67 -9.70 1.50
CA ARG A 305 8.40 -8.99 2.55
C ARG A 305 8.36 -9.78 3.84
N HIS A 306 9.52 -10.02 4.44
CA HIS A 306 9.60 -10.73 5.73
C HIS A 306 8.80 -9.98 6.80
N PRO A 307 7.77 -10.60 7.43
CA PRO A 307 6.79 -9.90 8.26
C PRO A 307 7.37 -9.29 9.55
N LEU A 308 8.52 -9.78 10.01
CA LEU A 308 9.17 -9.31 11.24
C LEU A 308 10.26 -8.25 11.00
N LEU A 309 10.54 -7.89 9.73
CA LEU A 309 11.51 -6.85 9.40
C LEU A 309 10.82 -5.50 9.16
N PRO A 310 11.51 -4.38 9.43
CA PRO A 310 10.93 -3.05 9.19
C PRO A 310 10.61 -2.84 7.71
N LYS A 311 9.44 -2.25 7.42
CA LYS A 311 8.92 -2.07 6.06
C LYS A 311 9.85 -1.27 5.14
N ASP A 312 10.56 -0.28 5.69
CA ASP A 312 11.38 0.66 4.93
C ASP A 312 12.75 0.06 4.53
N THR A 313 13.18 -0.99 5.20
CA THR A 313 14.50 -1.60 5.00
C THR A 313 14.45 -3.02 4.45
N VAL A 314 13.28 -3.68 4.51
CA VAL A 314 13.12 -5.05 4.01
C VAL A 314 13.22 -5.08 2.49
N VAL A 315 14.13 -5.90 1.97
CA VAL A 315 14.24 -6.16 0.54
C VAL A 315 13.20 -7.22 0.14
N PRO A 316 12.39 -6.94 -0.88
CA PRO A 316 11.39 -7.90 -1.36
C PRO A 316 12.02 -9.17 -1.92
N LEU A 317 11.38 -10.30 -1.66
CA LEU A 317 11.80 -11.64 -2.07
C LEU A 317 10.90 -12.15 -3.19
N ASP A 318 11.49 -12.60 -4.29
CA ASP A 318 10.82 -13.33 -5.37
C ASP A 318 11.24 -14.80 -5.30
N VAL A 319 10.27 -15.72 -5.14
CA VAL A 319 10.53 -17.16 -4.98
C VAL A 319 9.54 -17.98 -5.78
N GLN A 320 10.05 -19.01 -6.46
CA GLN A 320 9.26 -20.07 -7.09
C GLN A 320 9.79 -21.42 -6.61
N LEU A 321 8.90 -22.37 -6.27
CA LEU A 321 9.23 -23.70 -5.84
C LEU A 321 8.03 -24.62 -6.05
N GLY A 322 8.20 -25.77 -6.71
CA GLY A 322 7.22 -26.85 -6.80
C GLY A 322 6.51 -27.00 -8.14
N ASP A 323 6.52 -26.00 -9.03
CA ASP A 323 5.90 -26.14 -10.37
C ASP A 323 6.87 -26.77 -11.39
N LYS A 324 8.10 -26.25 -11.48
CA LYS A 324 9.14 -26.77 -12.39
C LYS A 324 10.17 -27.65 -11.67
N PHE A 325 10.41 -27.37 -10.43
CA PHE A 325 11.38 -28.05 -9.56
C PHE A 325 10.83 -28.10 -8.14
N THR A 326 11.10 -29.19 -7.43
CA THR A 326 10.65 -29.43 -6.05
C THR A 326 11.69 -28.98 -5.03
N MET A 327 12.90 -28.74 -5.46
CA MET A 327 14.03 -28.35 -4.59
C MET A 327 14.70 -27.07 -5.06
N LEU A 328 14.93 -26.17 -4.12
CA LEU A 328 15.64 -24.92 -4.36
C LEU A 328 16.90 -24.86 -3.48
N LEU A 329 18.06 -24.84 -4.13
CA LEU A 329 19.37 -24.75 -3.49
C LEU A 329 19.85 -23.31 -3.51
N ILE A 330 19.94 -22.67 -2.34
CA ILE A 330 20.32 -21.26 -2.19
C ILE A 330 21.79 -21.18 -1.78
N THR A 331 22.59 -20.48 -2.56
CA THR A 331 24.02 -20.29 -2.36
C THR A 331 24.39 -18.82 -2.15
N GLY A 332 25.61 -18.56 -1.68
CA GLY A 332 26.10 -17.19 -1.45
C GLY A 332 26.63 -16.98 -0.02
N PRO A 333 27.09 -15.77 0.32
CA PRO A 333 27.67 -15.48 1.64
C PRO A 333 26.60 -15.54 2.75
N ASN A 334 27.03 -15.85 4.01
CA ASN A 334 26.11 -15.93 5.16
C ASN A 334 25.40 -14.61 5.44
N THR A 335 26.10 -13.50 5.25
CA THR A 335 25.55 -12.15 5.41
C THR A 335 24.54 -11.77 4.33
N GLY A 336 24.37 -12.60 3.29
CA GLY A 336 23.52 -12.30 2.11
C GLY A 336 22.02 -12.45 2.33
N GLY A 337 21.55 -12.98 3.47
CA GLY A 337 20.14 -13.13 3.79
C GLY A 337 19.52 -14.48 3.40
N LYS A 338 20.32 -15.54 3.19
CA LYS A 338 19.86 -16.92 2.90
C LYS A 338 18.87 -17.42 3.95
N THR A 339 19.23 -17.35 5.23
CA THR A 339 18.39 -17.72 6.38
C THR A 339 17.10 -16.92 6.44
N VAL A 340 17.16 -15.62 6.08
CA VAL A 340 15.98 -14.73 6.04
C VAL A 340 15.01 -15.17 4.95
N ALA A 341 15.52 -15.59 3.78
CA ALA A 341 14.69 -16.10 2.69
C ALA A 341 13.98 -17.40 3.07
N LEU A 342 14.69 -18.36 3.70
CA LEU A 342 14.10 -19.60 4.24
C LEU A 342 13.00 -19.30 5.26
N LYS A 343 13.33 -18.47 6.27
CA LYS A 343 12.36 -18.07 7.32
C LYS A 343 11.16 -17.37 6.73
N ALA A 344 11.33 -16.49 5.74
CA ALA A 344 10.22 -15.78 5.09
C ALA A 344 9.22 -16.74 4.45
N VAL A 345 9.69 -17.71 3.65
CA VAL A 345 8.82 -18.69 2.99
C VAL A 345 8.11 -19.57 4.01
N GLY A 346 8.83 -20.03 5.04
CA GLY A 346 8.22 -20.80 6.13
C GLY A 346 7.15 -20.00 6.88
N LEU A 347 7.42 -18.74 7.20
CA LEU A 347 6.44 -17.86 7.84
C LEU A 347 5.22 -17.61 6.95
N PHE A 348 5.40 -17.38 5.66
CA PHE A 348 4.29 -17.20 4.73
C PHE A 348 3.38 -18.44 4.67
N ALA A 349 3.97 -19.64 4.68
CA ALA A 349 3.21 -20.89 4.74
C ALA A 349 2.37 -20.98 6.02
N LEU A 350 2.96 -20.71 7.19
CA LEU A 350 2.25 -20.73 8.47
C LEU A 350 1.20 -19.62 8.57
N MET A 351 1.49 -18.42 8.06
CA MET A 351 0.55 -17.30 8.00
C MET A 351 -0.68 -17.66 7.17
N ALA A 352 -0.48 -18.20 5.96
CA ALA A 352 -1.58 -18.61 5.10
C ALA A 352 -2.51 -19.63 5.78
N GLN A 353 -1.93 -20.59 6.53
CA GLN A 353 -2.66 -21.67 7.18
C GLN A 353 -3.40 -21.29 8.45
N ILE A 354 -3.16 -20.10 9.01
CA ILE A 354 -4.01 -19.53 10.06
C ILE A 354 -4.94 -18.42 9.55
N GLY A 355 -5.08 -18.26 8.22
CA GLY A 355 -5.95 -17.26 7.60
C GLY A 355 -5.37 -15.86 7.51
N LEU A 356 -4.07 -15.66 7.75
CA LEU A 356 -3.40 -14.39 7.50
C LEU A 356 -3.09 -14.21 6.01
N PHE A 357 -3.11 -12.99 5.55
CA PHE A 357 -2.63 -12.59 4.24
C PHE A 357 -1.11 -12.45 4.26
N ILE A 358 -0.49 -12.50 3.09
CA ILE A 358 0.96 -12.48 2.92
C ILE A 358 1.39 -11.09 2.46
N PRO A 359 2.38 -10.47 3.11
CA PRO A 359 2.92 -9.17 2.71
C PRO A 359 3.76 -9.32 1.42
N ALA A 360 3.08 -9.37 0.28
CA ALA A 360 3.64 -9.56 -1.06
C ALA A 360 2.80 -8.80 -2.08
N SER A 361 3.27 -8.70 -3.33
CA SER A 361 2.44 -8.21 -4.44
C SER A 361 1.53 -9.29 -5.00
N SER A 362 1.99 -10.55 -5.00
CA SER A 362 1.17 -11.73 -5.27
C SER A 362 1.75 -12.95 -4.55
N ALA A 363 0.88 -13.89 -4.17
CA ALA A 363 1.27 -15.14 -3.53
C ALA A 363 0.36 -16.28 -3.97
N LYS A 364 0.96 -17.41 -4.33
CA LYS A 364 0.31 -18.68 -4.62
C LYS A 364 1.00 -19.76 -3.80
N MET A 365 0.28 -20.58 -3.08
CA MET A 365 0.88 -21.66 -2.31
C MET A 365 -0.10 -22.79 -2.01
N PRO A 366 0.41 -24.03 -1.83
CA PRO A 366 -0.40 -25.14 -1.33
C PRO A 366 -0.62 -24.99 0.19
N VAL A 367 -1.59 -25.78 0.70
CA VAL A 367 -1.76 -25.98 2.13
C VAL A 367 -0.87 -27.16 2.53
N PHE A 368 0.16 -26.90 3.31
CA PHE A 368 1.11 -27.90 3.74
C PHE A 368 0.55 -28.81 4.84
N ARG A 369 0.85 -30.10 4.73
CA ARG A 369 0.56 -31.07 5.77
C ARG A 369 1.41 -30.84 7.03
N ALA A 370 2.69 -30.50 6.81
CA ALA A 370 3.67 -30.15 7.81
C ALA A 370 4.70 -29.18 7.23
N VAL A 371 5.30 -28.36 8.09
CA VAL A 371 6.41 -27.47 7.77
C VAL A 371 7.56 -27.78 8.74
N TYR A 372 8.62 -28.37 8.24
CA TYR A 372 9.82 -28.69 9.00
C TYR A 372 10.90 -27.65 8.74
N ALA A 373 11.69 -27.35 9.76
CA ALA A 373 12.81 -26.44 9.62
C ALA A 373 13.99 -26.92 10.47
N ASP A 374 15.15 -27.00 9.85
CA ASP A 374 16.44 -27.10 10.49
C ASP A 374 17.19 -25.78 10.22
N ILE A 375 16.96 -24.81 11.07
CA ILE A 375 17.51 -23.45 11.01
C ILE A 375 17.97 -23.12 12.43
N GLY A 376 19.27 -22.97 12.64
CA GLY A 376 19.82 -22.69 13.97
C GLY A 376 20.99 -21.71 13.91
N ASP A 377 21.15 -20.88 14.96
CA ASP A 377 22.34 -20.05 15.15
C ASP A 377 23.44 -20.92 15.76
N GLU A 378 24.60 -21.01 15.08
CA GLU A 378 25.82 -21.65 15.57
C GLU A 378 26.41 -21.00 16.83
N GLN A 379 25.82 -19.93 17.36
CA GLN A 379 26.42 -19.05 18.37
C GLN A 379 25.95 -19.26 19.82
N SER A 380 25.15 -20.27 20.12
CA SER A 380 24.77 -20.53 21.51
C SER A 380 25.87 -21.36 22.22
N ILE A 381 26.68 -20.68 23.00
CA ILE A 381 27.78 -21.22 23.81
C ILE A 381 27.37 -22.30 24.83
N GLU A 382 26.07 -22.44 25.09
CA GLU A 382 25.55 -23.34 26.11
C GLU A 382 25.33 -24.81 25.68
N GLN A 383 25.50 -25.14 24.38
CA GLN A 383 25.37 -26.52 23.88
C GLN A 383 26.67 -26.99 23.23
N SER A 384 27.57 -27.47 24.06
CA SER A 384 28.91 -27.98 23.70
C SER A 384 28.96 -29.40 23.10
N LEU A 385 27.85 -29.96 22.68
CA LEU A 385 27.82 -31.12 21.78
C LEU A 385 27.84 -30.60 20.36
N SER A 386 28.82 -31.05 19.55
CA SER A 386 29.03 -30.67 18.18
C SER A 386 27.76 -30.20 17.47
N THR A 387 27.71 -28.94 16.98
CA THR A 387 26.62 -28.36 16.21
C THR A 387 26.15 -29.29 15.11
N PHE A 388 27.10 -30.00 14.45
CA PHE A 388 26.83 -31.05 13.48
C PHE A 388 25.95 -32.19 14.01
N SER A 389 26.21 -32.72 15.22
CA SER A 389 25.41 -33.82 15.78
C SER A 389 23.96 -33.39 16.09
N ALA A 390 23.76 -32.16 16.53
CA ALA A 390 22.43 -31.62 16.80
C ALA A 390 21.62 -31.46 15.51
N HIS A 391 22.22 -30.83 14.47
CA HIS A 391 21.60 -30.70 13.15
C HIS A 391 21.29 -32.06 12.53
N MET A 392 22.26 -33.01 12.62
CA MET A 392 22.09 -34.36 12.10
C MET A 392 20.94 -35.11 12.78
N THR A 393 20.82 -35.00 14.09
CA THR A 393 19.70 -35.61 14.83
C THR A 393 18.35 -35.05 14.39
N ASN A 394 18.27 -33.74 14.16
CA ASN A 394 17.09 -33.06 13.68
C ASN A 394 16.76 -33.49 12.23
N LEU A 395 17.75 -33.49 11.34
CA LEU A 395 17.58 -33.94 9.95
C LEU A 395 17.14 -35.40 9.86
N ILE A 396 17.72 -36.31 10.65
CA ILE A 396 17.28 -37.72 10.74
C ILE A 396 15.81 -37.81 11.16
N SER A 397 15.39 -37.02 12.14
CA SER A 397 13.98 -36.99 12.55
C SER A 397 13.07 -36.49 11.43
N ILE A 398 13.47 -35.45 10.70
CA ILE A 398 12.74 -34.92 9.54
C ILE A 398 12.62 -36.00 8.45
N LEU A 399 13.75 -36.60 8.02
CA LEU A 399 13.78 -37.60 6.96
C LEU A 399 12.89 -38.81 7.25
N ASN A 400 12.76 -39.19 8.52
CA ASN A 400 11.89 -40.32 8.93
C ASN A 400 10.38 -39.98 8.92
N GLU A 401 9.99 -38.71 9.01
CA GLU A 401 8.60 -38.27 9.14
C GLU A 401 8.01 -37.64 7.87
N VAL A 402 8.87 -37.15 6.94
CA VAL A 402 8.44 -36.42 5.75
C VAL A 402 7.57 -37.24 4.80
N LYS A 403 6.64 -36.57 4.15
CA LYS A 403 5.75 -37.11 3.13
C LYS A 403 5.45 -36.07 2.06
N ALA A 404 4.99 -36.49 0.91
CA ALA A 404 4.50 -35.60 -0.11
C ALA A 404 3.47 -34.58 0.46
N GLY A 405 3.63 -33.33 0.08
CA GLY A 405 2.82 -32.22 0.61
C GLY A 405 3.38 -31.55 1.88
N ASP A 406 4.60 -31.90 2.27
CA ASP A 406 5.35 -31.18 3.31
C ASP A 406 6.28 -30.14 2.70
N LEU A 407 6.64 -29.15 3.53
CA LEU A 407 7.69 -28.17 3.24
C LEU A 407 8.87 -28.42 4.19
N VAL A 408 10.07 -28.52 3.65
CA VAL A 408 11.32 -28.71 4.41
C VAL A 408 12.25 -27.53 4.12
N LEU A 409 12.76 -26.91 5.19
CA LEU A 409 13.63 -25.75 5.17
C LEU A 409 14.91 -26.11 5.92
N ILE A 410 16.05 -26.14 5.22
CA ILE A 410 17.34 -26.53 5.81
C ILE A 410 18.33 -25.41 5.60
N ASP A 411 18.90 -24.90 6.68
CA ASP A 411 19.96 -23.90 6.62
C ASP A 411 21.32 -24.59 6.83
N GLU A 412 22.28 -24.31 5.95
CA GLU A 412 23.63 -24.85 5.96
C GLU A 412 23.73 -26.40 6.10
N ILE A 413 23.07 -27.08 5.16
CA ILE A 413 22.98 -28.55 5.22
C ILE A 413 24.34 -29.21 5.41
N CYS A 414 24.45 -30.09 6.42
CA CYS A 414 25.65 -30.86 6.79
C CYS A 414 26.91 -30.02 7.07
N ALA A 415 26.74 -28.73 7.44
CA ALA A 415 27.90 -27.92 7.86
C ALA A 415 28.54 -28.46 9.16
N GLY A 416 29.83 -28.21 9.34
CA GLY A 416 30.56 -28.56 10.58
C GLY A 416 31.23 -29.94 10.59
N THR A 417 31.37 -30.61 9.43
CA THR A 417 32.15 -31.85 9.24
C THR A 417 33.16 -31.68 8.09
N ASP A 418 33.85 -32.78 7.72
CA ASP A 418 34.70 -32.77 6.53
C ASP A 418 33.88 -32.35 5.29
N PRO A 419 34.36 -31.38 4.49
CA PRO A 419 33.61 -30.85 3.35
C PRO A 419 33.19 -31.93 2.34
N ASN A 420 34.00 -32.93 2.04
CA ASN A 420 33.67 -33.96 1.07
C ASN A 420 32.62 -34.94 1.63
N GLU A 421 32.77 -35.35 2.90
CA GLU A 421 31.77 -36.20 3.56
C GLU A 421 30.47 -35.46 3.75
N GLY A 422 30.50 -34.18 4.17
CA GLY A 422 29.31 -33.32 4.31
C GLY A 422 28.56 -33.11 3.01
N ALA A 423 29.28 -32.86 1.91
CA ALA A 423 28.67 -32.71 0.59
C ALA A 423 28.04 -34.05 0.10
N ALA A 424 28.71 -35.18 0.29
CA ALA A 424 28.16 -36.49 -0.10
C ALA A 424 26.87 -36.85 0.69
N LEU A 425 26.86 -36.60 2.01
CA LEU A 425 25.70 -36.81 2.86
C LEU A 425 24.54 -35.88 2.44
N ALA A 426 24.85 -34.61 2.20
CA ALA A 426 23.86 -33.64 1.77
C ALA A 426 23.21 -34.04 0.43
N MET A 427 24.01 -34.47 -0.58
CA MET A 427 23.48 -34.96 -1.85
C MET A 427 22.52 -36.13 -1.67
N ALA A 428 22.89 -37.13 -0.88
CA ALA A 428 22.06 -38.32 -0.61
C ALA A 428 20.76 -37.95 0.13
N MET A 429 20.80 -37.01 1.09
CA MET A 429 19.60 -36.53 1.78
C MET A 429 18.66 -35.72 0.86
N LEU A 430 19.21 -34.88 -0.02
CA LEU A 430 18.42 -34.14 -1.00
C LEU A 430 17.75 -35.08 -2.02
N GLU A 431 18.47 -36.10 -2.49
CA GLU A 431 17.92 -37.13 -3.38
C GLU A 431 16.73 -37.85 -2.70
N HIS A 432 16.91 -38.25 -1.44
CA HIS A 432 15.85 -38.87 -0.66
C HIS A 432 14.60 -37.98 -0.52
N LEU A 433 14.78 -36.70 -0.22
CA LEU A 433 13.65 -35.74 -0.14
C LEU A 433 12.98 -35.53 -1.49
N HIS A 434 13.76 -35.50 -2.59
CA HIS A 434 13.24 -35.38 -3.95
C HIS A 434 12.39 -36.59 -4.36
N GLU A 435 12.87 -37.81 -4.12
CA GLU A 435 12.14 -39.04 -4.38
C GLU A 435 10.80 -39.12 -3.64
N HIS A 436 10.71 -38.49 -2.45
CA HIS A 436 9.47 -38.44 -1.67
C HIS A 436 8.55 -37.28 -2.09
N GLY A 437 8.90 -36.49 -3.11
CA GLY A 437 8.08 -35.37 -3.60
C GLY A 437 7.88 -34.27 -2.60
N VAL A 438 8.87 -34.02 -1.73
CA VAL A 438 8.83 -32.99 -0.69
C VAL A 438 9.33 -31.67 -1.25
N LEU A 439 8.58 -30.57 -1.02
CA LEU A 439 9.05 -29.25 -1.37
C LEU A 439 10.18 -28.83 -0.40
N THR A 440 11.36 -28.56 -0.93
CA THR A 440 12.54 -28.37 -0.11
C THR A 440 13.28 -27.09 -0.51
N MET A 441 13.60 -26.25 0.46
CA MET A 441 14.54 -25.14 0.29
C MET A 441 15.75 -25.37 1.19
N VAL A 442 16.94 -25.28 0.60
CA VAL A 442 18.20 -25.60 1.30
C VAL A 442 19.22 -24.51 1.05
N THR A 443 19.97 -24.14 2.07
CA THR A 443 21.16 -23.31 1.87
C THR A 443 22.44 -24.14 2.03
N THR A 444 23.47 -23.76 1.32
CA THR A 444 24.76 -24.45 1.38
C THR A 444 25.93 -23.55 1.02
N HIS A 445 27.08 -23.94 1.46
CA HIS A 445 28.38 -23.40 1.03
C HIS A 445 29.18 -24.38 0.14
N TYR A 446 28.73 -25.63 -0.02
CA TYR A 446 29.42 -26.65 -0.81
C TYR A 446 29.24 -26.37 -2.29
N SER A 447 30.38 -26.29 -3.02
CA SER A 447 30.38 -26.07 -4.47
C SER A 447 29.88 -27.30 -5.24
N GLU A 448 30.08 -28.49 -4.69
CA GLU A 448 29.66 -29.78 -5.23
C GLU A 448 28.12 -29.84 -5.36
N LEU A 449 27.39 -29.30 -4.37
CA LEU A 449 25.94 -29.27 -4.40
C LEU A 449 25.38 -28.34 -5.49
N LYS A 450 26.11 -27.24 -5.85
CA LYS A 450 25.73 -26.37 -6.97
C LYS A 450 25.73 -27.15 -8.28
N THR A 451 26.77 -27.93 -8.52
CA THR A 451 26.93 -28.79 -9.71
C THR A 451 25.87 -29.90 -9.71
N PHE A 452 25.67 -30.52 -8.55
CA PHE A 452 24.66 -31.57 -8.37
C PHE A 452 23.26 -31.08 -8.74
N ALA A 453 22.82 -29.92 -8.21
CA ALA A 453 21.52 -29.35 -8.52
C ALA A 453 21.38 -28.94 -10.00
N TYR A 454 22.47 -28.49 -10.65
CA TYR A 454 22.45 -28.17 -12.08
C TYR A 454 22.23 -29.40 -12.97
N GLY A 455 22.77 -30.56 -12.56
CA GLY A 455 22.64 -31.82 -13.30
C GLY A 455 21.39 -32.65 -13.00
N HIS A 456 20.55 -32.26 -12.01
CA HIS A 456 19.40 -33.05 -11.58
C HIS A 456 18.07 -32.40 -11.98
N GLU A 457 17.22 -33.13 -12.70
CA GLU A 457 15.85 -32.73 -12.98
C GLU A 457 15.07 -32.54 -11.66
N GLY A 458 14.31 -31.47 -11.53
CA GLY A 458 13.54 -31.16 -10.33
C GLY A 458 14.29 -30.43 -9.23
N MET A 459 15.56 -30.07 -9.45
CA MET A 459 16.37 -29.21 -8.58
C MET A 459 16.74 -27.92 -9.30
N GLU A 460 16.75 -26.79 -8.59
CA GLU A 460 17.13 -25.50 -9.15
C GLU A 460 18.07 -24.78 -8.21
N ASN A 461 19.05 -24.07 -8.78
CA ASN A 461 19.96 -23.23 -8.06
C ASN A 461 19.37 -21.82 -7.88
N ALA A 462 19.66 -21.20 -6.74
CA ALA A 462 19.46 -19.79 -6.51
C ALA A 462 20.65 -19.19 -5.77
N SER A 463 20.83 -17.89 -5.89
CA SER A 463 21.87 -17.18 -5.15
C SER A 463 21.33 -15.91 -4.55
N VAL A 464 21.90 -15.49 -3.40
CA VAL A 464 21.70 -14.15 -2.88
C VAL A 464 22.65 -13.20 -3.60
N GLU A 465 22.07 -12.13 -4.14
CA GLU A 465 22.82 -11.13 -4.90
C GLU A 465 23.79 -10.38 -3.98
N PHE A 466 25.02 -10.27 -4.45
CA PHE A 466 26.08 -9.53 -3.79
C PHE A 466 26.63 -8.47 -4.75
N ASP A 467 26.67 -7.22 -4.31
CA ASP A 467 27.22 -6.15 -5.13
C ASP A 467 28.75 -6.15 -5.07
N PRO A 468 29.46 -6.49 -6.15
CA PRO A 468 30.91 -6.53 -6.17
C PRO A 468 31.55 -5.14 -6.06
N VAL A 469 30.82 -4.07 -6.31
CA VAL A 469 31.33 -2.68 -6.24
C VAL A 469 31.26 -2.16 -4.80
N SER A 470 30.11 -2.28 -4.14
CA SER A 470 29.95 -1.84 -2.75
C SER A 470 30.44 -2.88 -1.74
N LEU A 471 30.64 -4.14 -2.13
CA LEU A 471 30.85 -5.34 -1.30
C LEU A 471 29.79 -5.48 -0.21
N ARG A 472 28.55 -5.15 -0.54
CA ARG A 472 27.40 -5.32 0.36
C ARG A 472 26.39 -6.28 -0.25
N PRO A 473 25.72 -7.09 0.56
CA PRO A 473 24.61 -7.88 0.10
C PRO A 473 23.46 -6.94 -0.32
N THR A 474 22.81 -7.24 -1.45
CA THR A 474 21.58 -6.56 -1.86
C THR A 474 20.35 -7.23 -1.26
N TYR A 475 20.52 -8.41 -0.66
CA TYR A 475 19.47 -9.28 -0.09
C TYR A 475 18.43 -9.77 -1.12
N ARG A 476 18.68 -9.58 -2.42
CA ARG A 476 17.81 -10.12 -3.48
C ARG A 476 18.16 -11.57 -3.77
N LEU A 477 17.13 -12.40 -3.93
CA LEU A 477 17.28 -13.78 -4.37
C LEU A 477 17.21 -13.83 -5.89
N LEU A 478 18.24 -14.42 -6.50
CA LEU A 478 18.35 -14.64 -7.93
C LEU A 478 18.10 -16.12 -8.22
N MET A 479 17.00 -16.42 -8.91
CA MET A 479 16.62 -17.79 -9.28
C MET A 479 17.39 -18.25 -10.52
N GLY A 480 17.70 -19.55 -10.61
CA GLY A 480 18.36 -20.18 -11.76
C GLY A 480 19.86 -19.91 -11.89
N VAL A 481 20.49 -19.27 -10.89
CA VAL A 481 21.94 -18.98 -10.94
C VAL A 481 22.58 -19.36 -9.61
N PRO A 482 23.58 -20.26 -9.62
CA PRO A 482 24.39 -20.53 -8.45
C PRO A 482 25.28 -19.32 -8.12
N GLY A 483 25.44 -19.01 -6.83
CA GLY A 483 26.30 -17.91 -6.38
C GLY A 483 27.77 -18.19 -6.61
N SER A 484 28.51 -17.17 -7.07
CA SER A 484 29.98 -17.22 -7.14
C SER A 484 30.58 -16.95 -5.76
N SER A 485 31.74 -17.57 -5.50
CA SER A 485 32.53 -17.29 -4.30
C SER A 485 33.26 -15.96 -4.47
N ASN A 486 33.03 -15.03 -3.54
CA ASN A 486 33.66 -13.71 -3.60
C ASN A 486 34.75 -13.50 -2.54
N ALA A 487 35.22 -14.59 -1.92
CA ALA A 487 36.19 -14.52 -0.84
C ALA A 487 37.49 -13.75 -1.21
N PHE A 488 38.06 -13.99 -2.38
CA PHE A 488 39.26 -13.29 -2.84
C PHE A 488 39.01 -11.79 -3.08
N ASN A 489 37.89 -11.45 -3.69
CA ASN A 489 37.54 -10.05 -3.92
C ASN A 489 37.31 -9.30 -2.60
N ILE A 490 36.64 -9.93 -1.65
CA ILE A 490 36.41 -9.37 -0.30
C ILE A 490 37.77 -9.22 0.42
N SER A 491 38.63 -10.26 0.42
CA SER A 491 39.96 -10.24 1.07
C SER A 491 40.88 -9.17 0.50
N ARG A 492 40.90 -9.01 -0.83
CA ARG A 492 41.62 -7.95 -1.53
C ARG A 492 41.23 -6.57 -1.03
N ARG A 493 39.95 -6.32 -0.92
CA ARG A 493 39.46 -5.03 -0.49
C ARG A 493 39.59 -4.76 1.00
N LEU A 494 39.61 -5.81 1.81
CA LEU A 494 39.94 -5.71 3.24
C LEU A 494 41.42 -5.45 3.50
N GLY A 495 42.26 -5.48 2.43
CA GLY A 495 43.66 -5.14 2.51
C GLY A 495 44.60 -6.35 2.61
N LEU A 496 44.11 -7.55 2.31
CA LEU A 496 45.01 -8.71 2.18
C LEU A 496 45.96 -8.50 1.00
N ALA A 497 47.27 -8.75 1.22
CA ALA A 497 48.29 -8.53 0.21
C ALA A 497 48.02 -9.38 -1.05
N GLU A 498 48.25 -8.81 -2.23
CA GLU A 498 47.89 -9.44 -3.52
C GLU A 498 48.71 -10.71 -3.78
N ASP A 499 49.95 -10.80 -3.28
CA ASP A 499 50.78 -11.99 -3.34
C ASP A 499 50.19 -13.18 -2.57
N ILE A 500 49.56 -12.93 -1.42
CA ILE A 500 48.82 -13.94 -0.65
C ILE A 500 47.61 -14.44 -1.43
N ILE A 501 46.85 -13.49 -2.06
CA ILE A 501 45.66 -13.83 -2.83
C ILE A 501 46.05 -14.66 -4.07
N GLN A 502 47.11 -14.27 -4.75
CA GLN A 502 47.61 -14.96 -5.92
C GLN A 502 48.10 -16.39 -5.55
N ASN A 503 48.88 -16.52 -4.48
CA ASN A 503 49.30 -17.84 -3.98
C ASN A 503 48.12 -18.72 -3.56
N ALA A 504 47.07 -18.12 -2.91
CA ALA A 504 45.86 -18.85 -2.57
C ALA A 504 45.10 -19.31 -3.84
N GLY A 505 45.08 -18.50 -4.90
CA GLY A 505 44.53 -18.89 -6.19
C GLY A 505 45.24 -20.04 -6.87
N GLU A 506 46.58 -20.08 -6.76
CA GLU A 506 47.41 -21.18 -7.30
C GLU A 506 47.22 -22.50 -6.55
N LEU A 507 46.86 -22.44 -5.25
CA LEU A 507 46.57 -23.61 -4.43
C LEU A 507 45.18 -24.22 -4.67
N LEU A 508 44.27 -23.50 -5.36
CA LEU A 508 42.99 -24.02 -5.75
C LEU A 508 43.11 -25.00 -6.92
N ASN A 509 42.38 -26.12 -6.86
CA ASN A 509 42.31 -27.08 -7.95
C ASN A 509 41.80 -26.43 -9.24
N GLN A 510 42.47 -26.70 -10.41
CA GLN A 510 42.12 -26.09 -11.69
C GLN A 510 40.67 -26.34 -12.14
N GLU A 511 40.07 -27.46 -11.77
CA GLU A 511 38.68 -27.78 -12.09
C GLU A 511 37.70 -26.84 -11.37
N HIS A 512 37.94 -26.49 -10.11
CA HIS A 512 37.13 -25.54 -9.35
C HIS A 512 37.21 -24.13 -9.94
N VAL A 513 38.41 -23.69 -10.36
CA VAL A 513 38.62 -22.36 -10.98
C VAL A 513 37.89 -22.23 -12.31
N HIS A 514 37.88 -23.30 -13.13
CA HIS A 514 37.21 -23.28 -14.42
C HIS A 514 35.69 -23.18 -14.25
N MET A 515 35.10 -23.95 -13.33
CA MET A 515 33.65 -23.89 -13.02
C MET A 515 33.26 -22.52 -12.46
N GLU A 516 34.03 -21.95 -11.56
CA GLU A 516 33.74 -20.62 -10.97
C GLU A 516 33.83 -19.51 -12.02
N ASN A 517 34.75 -19.57 -12.97
CA ASN A 517 34.82 -18.62 -14.08
C ASN A 517 33.59 -18.70 -14.98
N VAL A 518 33.12 -19.91 -15.33
CA VAL A 518 31.89 -20.11 -16.10
C VAL A 518 30.66 -19.54 -15.36
N LEU A 519 30.58 -19.76 -14.05
CA LEU A 519 29.50 -19.23 -13.21
C LEU A 519 29.54 -17.71 -13.12
N GLN A 520 30.71 -17.08 -13.07
CA GLN A 520 30.85 -15.61 -13.10
C GLN A 520 30.45 -15.04 -14.46
N GLU A 521 30.76 -15.70 -15.55
CA GLU A 521 30.40 -15.29 -16.89
C GLU A 521 28.88 -15.36 -17.10
N LEU A 522 28.25 -16.45 -16.66
CA LEU A 522 26.79 -16.60 -16.62
C LEU A 522 26.11 -15.52 -15.76
N ASP A 523 26.62 -15.20 -14.59
CA ASP A 523 26.06 -14.14 -13.74
C ASP A 523 26.17 -12.74 -14.41
N SER A 524 27.30 -12.48 -15.12
CA SER A 524 27.49 -11.23 -15.86
C SER A 524 26.54 -11.10 -17.05
N GLU A 525 26.35 -12.19 -17.81
CA GLU A 525 25.41 -12.23 -18.95
C GLU A 525 23.97 -12.05 -18.49
N ARG A 526 23.61 -12.70 -17.38
CA ARG A 526 22.28 -12.56 -16.81
C ARG A 526 22.00 -11.14 -16.33
N ARG A 527 22.94 -10.48 -15.63
CA ARG A 527 22.77 -9.07 -15.22
C ARG A 527 22.51 -8.16 -16.42
N ARG A 528 23.19 -8.41 -17.55
CA ARG A 528 22.93 -7.71 -18.80
C ARG A 528 21.50 -7.96 -19.33
N TYR A 529 21.06 -9.22 -19.25
CA TYR A 529 19.71 -9.58 -19.68
C TYR A 529 18.63 -8.98 -18.77
N GLU A 530 18.82 -9.01 -17.45
CA GLU A 530 17.87 -8.43 -16.50
C GLU A 530 17.78 -6.90 -16.60
N SER A 531 18.94 -6.22 -16.79
CA SER A 531 18.94 -4.78 -17.02
C SER A 531 18.20 -4.41 -18.31
N GLY A 532 18.44 -5.18 -19.40
CA GLY A 532 17.73 -5.01 -20.67
C GLY A 532 16.23 -5.33 -20.56
N SER A 533 15.86 -6.35 -19.82
CA SER A 533 14.45 -6.71 -19.59
C SER A 533 13.71 -5.63 -18.81
N LYS A 534 14.35 -5.07 -17.78
CA LYS A 534 13.78 -3.97 -16.99
C LYS A 534 13.60 -2.70 -17.83
N GLU A 535 14.58 -2.39 -18.68
CA GLU A 535 14.48 -1.26 -19.60
C GLU A 535 13.33 -1.43 -20.61
N ILE A 536 13.13 -2.65 -21.10
CA ILE A 536 12.01 -3.00 -21.98
C ILE A 536 10.67 -2.84 -21.25
N GLU A 537 10.59 -3.23 -19.98
CA GLU A 537 9.37 -3.12 -19.20
C GLU A 537 9.02 -1.65 -18.87
N ASP A 538 10.03 -0.85 -18.53
CA ASP A 538 9.88 0.59 -18.32
C ASP A 538 9.45 1.31 -19.61
N LEU A 539 10.08 0.98 -20.75
CA LEU A 539 9.69 1.50 -22.07
C LEU A 539 8.27 1.06 -22.46
N ARG A 540 7.87 -0.14 -22.13
CA ARG A 540 6.52 -0.64 -22.39
C ARG A 540 5.49 0.12 -21.57
N ARG A 541 5.79 0.40 -20.30
CA ARG A 541 4.95 1.19 -19.40
C ARG A 541 4.82 2.63 -19.88
N GLU A 542 5.92 3.25 -20.30
CA GLU A 542 5.93 4.59 -20.88
C GLU A 542 5.13 4.64 -22.19
N SER A 543 5.30 3.65 -23.06
CA SER A 543 4.54 3.52 -24.30
C SER A 543 3.04 3.41 -24.07
N GLU A 544 2.62 2.67 -23.03
CA GLU A 544 1.22 2.52 -22.65
C GLU A 544 0.64 3.84 -22.09
N GLN A 545 1.41 4.55 -21.27
CA GLN A 545 1.03 5.88 -20.77
C GLN A 545 0.87 6.89 -21.90
N LEU A 546 1.82 6.91 -22.85
CA LEU A 546 1.75 7.79 -24.02
C LEU A 546 0.55 7.44 -24.92
N ARG A 547 0.24 6.17 -25.10
CA ARG A 547 -0.94 5.72 -25.84
C ARG A 547 -2.25 6.20 -25.20
N ASN A 548 -2.35 6.09 -23.89
CA ASN A 548 -3.51 6.53 -23.14
C ASN A 548 -3.66 8.06 -23.17
N ALA A 549 -2.56 8.79 -23.04
CA ALA A 549 -2.54 10.26 -23.18
C ALA A 549 -2.94 10.72 -24.59
N LEU A 550 -2.46 10.02 -25.63
CA LEU A 550 -2.82 10.30 -27.01
C LEU A 550 -4.30 10.02 -27.28
N ALA A 551 -4.83 8.91 -26.76
CA ALA A 551 -6.25 8.57 -26.90
C ALA A 551 -7.15 9.62 -26.22
N TYR A 552 -6.76 10.07 -25.02
CA TYR A 552 -7.46 11.14 -24.30
C TYR A 552 -7.43 12.47 -25.10
N SER A 553 -6.23 12.89 -25.56
CA SER A 553 -6.06 14.11 -26.35
C SER A 553 -6.86 14.06 -27.66
N LYS A 554 -6.90 12.90 -28.33
CA LYS A 554 -7.70 12.70 -29.55
C LYS A 554 -9.19 12.83 -29.28
N SER A 555 -9.68 12.25 -28.19
CA SER A 555 -11.09 12.36 -27.82
C SER A 555 -11.50 13.79 -27.48
N GLU A 556 -10.62 14.52 -26.76
CA GLU A 556 -10.83 15.94 -26.46
C GLU A 556 -10.84 16.82 -27.71
N PHE A 557 -9.91 16.53 -28.65
CA PHE A 557 -9.86 17.23 -29.94
C PHE A 557 -11.13 17.01 -30.76
N GLU A 558 -11.63 15.78 -30.84
CA GLU A 558 -12.87 15.47 -31.53
C GLU A 558 -14.08 16.15 -30.87
N ARG A 559 -14.13 16.21 -29.54
CA ARG A 559 -15.16 16.91 -28.79
C ARG A 559 -15.15 18.42 -29.11
N ARG A 560 -13.97 19.05 -29.04
CA ARG A 560 -13.80 20.49 -29.39
C ARG A 560 -14.15 20.77 -30.84
N LYS A 561 -13.74 19.89 -31.76
CA LYS A 561 -14.08 20.00 -33.18
C LYS A 561 -15.59 19.95 -33.40
N ASN A 562 -16.28 18.99 -32.77
CA ASN A 562 -17.72 18.84 -32.91
C ASN A 562 -18.46 20.04 -32.29
N GLU A 563 -17.99 20.57 -31.17
CA GLU A 563 -18.57 21.79 -30.57
C GLU A 563 -18.38 23.02 -31.46
N MET A 564 -17.20 23.17 -32.07
CA MET A 564 -16.90 24.26 -33.02
C MET A 564 -17.78 24.17 -34.26
N LEU A 565 -17.95 22.94 -34.79
CA LEU A 565 -18.82 22.70 -35.92
C LEU A 565 -20.30 22.99 -35.61
N ARG A 566 -20.75 22.65 -34.38
CA ARG A 566 -22.12 22.98 -33.93
C ARG A 566 -22.30 24.48 -33.85
N LYS A 567 -21.38 25.20 -33.18
CA LYS A 567 -21.44 26.67 -33.08
C LYS A 567 -21.42 27.34 -34.47
N ALA A 568 -20.59 26.84 -35.39
CA ALA A 568 -20.58 27.38 -36.76
C ALA A 568 -21.90 27.15 -37.51
N ARG A 569 -22.54 25.98 -37.31
CA ARG A 569 -23.90 25.73 -37.88
C ARG A 569 -24.95 26.64 -37.28
N GLU A 570 -24.94 26.79 -35.96
CA GLU A 570 -25.86 27.70 -35.25
C GLU A 570 -25.75 29.15 -35.75
N GLN A 571 -24.50 29.62 -35.94
CA GLN A 571 -24.21 30.94 -36.50
C GLN A 571 -24.70 31.08 -37.97
N ALA A 572 -24.44 30.06 -38.79
CA ALA A 572 -24.89 30.02 -40.13
C ALA A 572 -26.44 30.04 -40.26
N ASP A 573 -27.12 29.28 -39.41
CA ASP A 573 -28.59 29.26 -39.32
C ASP A 573 -29.12 30.61 -38.86
N GLU A 574 -28.48 31.29 -37.94
CA GLU A 574 -28.88 32.62 -37.45
C GLU A 574 -28.71 33.68 -38.57
N ILE A 575 -27.59 33.66 -39.29
CA ILE A 575 -27.37 34.53 -40.46
C ILE A 575 -28.42 34.27 -41.54
N TYR A 576 -28.71 32.97 -41.79
CA TYR A 576 -29.74 32.62 -42.79
C TYR A 576 -31.13 33.11 -42.39
N ARG A 577 -31.53 32.93 -41.10
CA ARG A 577 -32.79 33.43 -40.59
C ARG A 577 -32.88 34.94 -40.63
N ARG A 578 -31.78 35.63 -40.31
CA ARG A 578 -31.72 37.10 -40.38
C ARG A 578 -31.86 37.59 -41.81
N SER A 579 -31.07 37.04 -42.76
CA SER A 579 -31.16 37.38 -44.18
C SER A 579 -32.55 37.12 -44.79
N ARG A 580 -33.19 36.00 -44.38
CA ARG A 580 -34.56 35.70 -44.79
C ARG A 580 -35.59 36.71 -44.28
N ARG A 581 -35.52 37.14 -43.01
CA ARG A 581 -36.39 38.16 -42.45
C ARG A 581 -36.20 39.51 -43.16
N GLU A 582 -34.95 39.87 -43.42
CA GLU A 582 -34.61 41.10 -44.12
C GLU A 582 -35.12 41.05 -45.56
N SER A 583 -34.98 39.92 -46.24
CA SER A 583 -35.54 39.73 -47.60
C SER A 583 -37.07 39.75 -47.62
N GLU A 584 -37.74 39.12 -46.62
CA GLU A 584 -39.21 39.17 -46.48
C GLU A 584 -39.71 40.60 -46.19
N ALA A 585 -38.97 41.37 -45.34
CA ALA A 585 -39.31 42.78 -45.09
C ALA A 585 -39.19 43.64 -46.35
N VAL A 586 -38.11 43.46 -47.10
CA VAL A 586 -37.93 44.17 -48.39
C VAL A 586 -39.01 43.81 -49.41
N LEU A 587 -39.39 42.51 -49.48
CA LEU A 587 -40.49 42.07 -50.37
C LEU A 587 -41.85 42.64 -49.96
N LYS A 588 -42.06 42.78 -48.62
CA LYS A 588 -43.34 43.39 -48.11
C LYS A 588 -43.34 44.87 -48.41
N GLU A 589 -42.25 45.58 -48.29
CA GLU A 589 -42.12 47.01 -48.63
C GLU A 589 -42.29 47.24 -50.12
N LEU A 590 -41.77 46.42 -50.98
CA LEU A 590 -41.98 46.45 -52.45
C LEU A 590 -43.42 46.11 -52.82
N ARG A 591 -44.09 45.21 -52.07
CA ARG A 591 -45.52 44.91 -52.34
C ARG A 591 -46.47 46.04 -51.87
N SER A 592 -46.14 46.76 -50.79
CA SER A 592 -46.93 47.93 -50.37
C SER A 592 -46.72 49.11 -51.30
N MET A 593 -45.60 49.26 -51.94
CA MET A 593 -45.37 50.34 -52.97
C MET A 593 -46.00 50.04 -54.31
N LYS A 594 -46.49 48.84 -54.59
CA LYS A 594 -47.12 48.44 -55.82
C LYS A 594 -48.53 48.99 -55.92
N ALA A 595 -49.05 49.60 -54.87
CA ALA A 595 -50.36 50.23 -54.84
C ALA A 595 -50.41 51.71 -55.32
N ASP A 596 -49.28 52.42 -55.43
CA ASP A 596 -49.17 53.79 -55.94
C ASP A 596 -48.27 53.82 -57.18
N PHE A 597 -48.82 54.10 -58.32
CA PHE A 597 -48.22 54.19 -59.64
C PHE A 597 -47.20 55.37 -59.71
N ASP A 598 -45.98 55.19 -59.35
CA ASP A 598 -44.86 56.09 -59.69
C ASP A 598 -43.59 55.34 -59.98
N THR A 599 -43.29 55.18 -61.26
CA THR A 599 -42.16 54.36 -61.79
C THR A 599 -40.82 54.82 -61.26
N LYS A 600 -40.54 56.06 -60.93
CA LYS A 600 -39.28 56.63 -60.44
C LYS A 600 -39.10 56.28 -58.99
N ARG A 601 -40.16 56.13 -58.17
CA ARG A 601 -40.02 55.69 -56.76
C ARG A 601 -39.72 54.19 -56.65
N LEU A 602 -40.18 53.37 -57.59
CA LEU A 602 -39.90 51.92 -57.61
C LEU A 602 -38.43 51.64 -57.97
N GLU A 603 -37.80 52.42 -58.86
CA GLU A 603 -36.42 52.30 -59.22
C GLU A 603 -35.50 52.76 -58.05
N GLN A 604 -35.83 53.83 -57.34
CA GLN A 604 -35.08 54.29 -56.15
C GLN A 604 -35.24 53.33 -54.99
N ALA A 605 -36.39 52.74 -54.71
CA ALA A 605 -36.56 51.72 -53.65
C ALA A 605 -35.87 50.42 -54.01
N ALA A 606 -35.83 49.98 -55.26
CA ALA A 606 -35.08 48.83 -55.72
C ALA A 606 -33.57 49.04 -55.61
N GLU A 607 -33.09 50.24 -55.83
CA GLU A 607 -31.66 50.58 -55.70
C GLU A 607 -31.25 50.75 -54.26
N GLU A 608 -32.11 51.27 -53.35
CA GLU A 608 -31.92 51.31 -51.90
C GLU A 608 -31.96 49.90 -51.30
N ALA A 609 -32.88 49.04 -51.71
CA ALA A 609 -32.97 47.62 -51.29
C ALA A 609 -31.71 46.85 -51.72
N ARG A 610 -31.22 47.13 -52.94
CA ARG A 610 -30.00 46.55 -53.47
C ARG A 610 -28.74 47.04 -52.72
N LYS A 611 -28.71 48.29 -52.29
CA LYS A 611 -27.65 48.87 -51.45
C LYS A 611 -27.72 48.30 -50.04
N LYS A 612 -28.91 48.12 -49.44
CA LYS A 612 -29.09 47.47 -48.14
C LYS A 612 -28.64 46.00 -48.17
N LEU A 613 -29.04 45.23 -49.22
CA LEU A 613 -28.60 43.83 -49.37
C LEU A 613 -27.10 43.70 -49.57
N ASN A 614 -26.51 44.57 -50.34
CA ASN A 614 -25.03 44.58 -50.61
C ASN A 614 -24.25 45.06 -49.37
N LYS A 615 -24.83 45.86 -48.48
CA LYS A 615 -24.18 46.29 -47.25
C LYS A 615 -24.09 45.15 -46.23
N THR A 616 -25.11 44.24 -46.16
CA THR A 616 -25.14 43.08 -45.31
C THR A 616 -24.19 41.97 -45.74
N LEU A 617 -23.80 41.96 -47.02
CA LEU A 617 -22.84 40.96 -47.57
C LEU A 617 -21.36 41.40 -47.46
N SER A 618 -21.07 42.62 -46.96
CA SER A 618 -19.71 43.19 -46.95
C SER A 618 -19.12 43.43 -45.57
N GLU A 619 -19.85 43.16 -44.48
CA GLU A 619 -19.36 43.46 -43.14
C GLU A 619 -19.17 42.20 -42.28
N ASP A 620 -18.40 41.17 -42.63
CA ASP A 620 -17.86 40.26 -41.59
C ASP A 620 -16.91 39.21 -42.23
N ALA A 621 -15.76 39.62 -42.71
CA ALA A 621 -14.56 38.79 -42.70
C ALA A 621 -13.32 39.68 -42.59
N PRO A 622 -12.51 39.61 -41.51
CA PRO A 622 -11.27 40.31 -41.46
C PRO A 622 -10.32 39.73 -42.53
N LEU A 623 -9.96 40.54 -43.50
CA LEU A 623 -8.96 40.22 -44.49
C LEU A 623 -7.59 40.12 -43.80
N PRO A 624 -6.79 39.08 -44.04
CA PRO A 624 -5.45 38.98 -43.45
C PRO A 624 -4.60 40.19 -43.95
N GLU A 625 -3.85 40.79 -43.02
CA GLU A 625 -2.92 41.88 -43.28
C GLU A 625 -1.81 41.41 -44.24
N GLY A 626 -1.77 41.94 -45.43
CA GLY A 626 -0.74 41.69 -46.46
C GLY A 626 -0.66 42.79 -47.52
N ALA A 627 0.54 43.09 -47.97
CA ALA A 627 0.74 44.08 -49.05
C ALA A 627 0.22 43.51 -50.40
N PRO A 628 -0.54 44.28 -51.21
CA PRO A 628 -1.00 43.83 -52.52
C PRO A 628 0.19 43.51 -53.45
N LEU A 629 0.08 42.37 -54.14
CA LEU A 629 1.12 41.90 -55.06
C LEU A 629 1.11 42.79 -56.31
N SER A 630 2.28 43.38 -56.67
CA SER A 630 2.45 44.08 -57.96
C SER A 630 3.00 43.11 -58.97
N ALA A 631 2.69 43.38 -60.28
CA ALA A 631 3.22 42.56 -61.40
C ALA A 631 4.76 42.51 -61.42
N LYS A 632 5.44 43.52 -60.82
CA LYS A 632 6.93 43.61 -60.82
C LYS A 632 7.51 42.73 -59.62
N THR A 633 6.70 42.39 -58.60
CA THR A 633 7.13 41.62 -57.42
C THR A 633 6.65 40.20 -57.53
N ALA A 634 5.81 39.82 -58.45
CA ALA A 634 5.29 38.46 -58.62
C ALA A 634 6.40 37.52 -59.11
N LYS A 635 6.74 36.51 -58.37
CA LYS A 635 7.70 35.44 -58.74
C LYS A 635 7.10 34.08 -58.60
N LYS A 636 7.46 33.15 -59.46
CA LYS A 636 7.07 31.74 -59.34
C LYS A 636 7.57 31.13 -58.00
N GLY A 637 6.70 30.43 -57.26
CA GLY A 637 7.00 29.88 -55.97
C GLY A 637 6.62 30.74 -54.77
N LEU A 638 6.09 31.96 -54.92
CA LEU A 638 5.64 32.84 -53.84
C LEU A 638 4.26 32.40 -53.31
N ASN A 639 4.14 32.37 -51.99
CA ASN A 639 2.86 32.15 -51.33
C ASN A 639 2.05 33.43 -51.31
N VAL A 640 0.82 33.33 -51.72
CA VAL A 640 -0.11 34.46 -51.83
C VAL A 640 -1.49 34.07 -51.32
N PHE A 641 -2.17 35.02 -50.72
CA PHE A 641 -3.60 34.89 -50.35
C PHE A 641 -4.43 35.45 -51.52
N VAL A 642 -5.28 34.60 -52.11
CA VAL A 642 -6.17 34.97 -53.20
C VAL A 642 -7.46 35.55 -52.63
N VAL A 643 -7.62 36.88 -52.71
CA VAL A 643 -8.73 37.61 -52.11
C VAL A 643 -10.11 37.12 -52.62
N SER A 644 -10.20 36.77 -53.88
CA SER A 644 -11.47 36.29 -54.49
C SER A 644 -11.90 34.90 -54.02
N LEU A 645 -11.02 34.12 -53.41
CA LEU A 645 -11.30 32.77 -52.89
C LEU A 645 -11.16 32.65 -51.39
N GLY A 646 -10.62 33.67 -50.70
CA GLY A 646 -10.35 33.60 -49.28
C GLY A 646 -9.39 32.48 -48.85
N LYS A 647 -8.44 32.06 -49.75
CA LYS A 647 -7.51 30.95 -49.53
C LYS A 647 -6.07 31.28 -49.95
N ASN A 648 -5.13 30.63 -49.28
CA ASN A 648 -3.72 30.69 -49.60
C ASN A 648 -3.39 29.78 -50.81
N GLY A 649 -2.52 30.23 -51.70
CA GLY A 649 -2.02 29.46 -52.84
C GLY A 649 -0.60 29.83 -53.21
N VAL A 650 0.04 29.06 -54.07
CA VAL A 650 1.40 29.26 -54.55
C VAL A 650 1.38 29.67 -56.03
N ILE A 651 2.11 30.74 -56.39
CA ILE A 651 2.20 31.16 -57.77
C ILE A 651 3.00 30.11 -58.56
N THR A 652 2.37 29.55 -59.61
CA THR A 652 2.99 28.54 -60.49
C THR A 652 3.50 29.13 -61.78
N ASP A 653 2.90 30.25 -62.23
CA ASP A 653 3.35 30.99 -63.44
C ASP A 653 2.93 32.46 -63.37
N VAL A 654 3.68 33.33 -64.11
CA VAL A 654 3.44 34.78 -64.14
C VAL A 654 3.38 35.25 -65.58
N ASN A 655 2.20 35.72 -66.01
CA ASN A 655 2.00 36.22 -67.41
C ASN A 655 1.55 37.68 -67.38
N GLY A 656 2.49 38.58 -67.42
CA GLY A 656 2.22 40.01 -67.47
C GLY A 656 1.59 40.54 -66.20
N ASN A 657 0.34 41.01 -66.24
CA ASN A 657 -0.41 41.49 -65.09
C ASN A 657 -1.22 40.37 -64.32
N ASP A 658 -1.20 39.17 -64.89
CA ASP A 658 -1.95 38.02 -64.32
C ASP A 658 -1.01 36.95 -63.75
N VAL A 659 -1.36 36.34 -62.69
CA VAL A 659 -0.59 35.25 -62.03
C VAL A 659 -1.42 33.99 -61.99
N THR A 660 -0.79 32.86 -62.36
CA THR A 660 -1.45 31.55 -62.14
C THR A 660 -1.11 31.04 -60.77
N VAL A 661 -2.11 30.89 -59.95
CA VAL A 661 -1.98 30.46 -58.55
C VAL A 661 -2.56 29.07 -58.38
N GLN A 662 -1.83 28.18 -57.75
CA GLN A 662 -2.30 26.86 -57.34
C GLN A 662 -2.83 26.92 -55.88
N VAL A 663 -4.11 26.66 -55.71
CA VAL A 663 -4.80 26.58 -54.41
C VAL A 663 -5.28 25.14 -54.22
N GLY A 664 -4.54 24.35 -53.45
CA GLY A 664 -4.78 22.90 -53.33
C GLY A 664 -4.53 22.17 -54.67
N ILE A 665 -5.53 21.49 -55.18
CA ILE A 665 -5.47 20.78 -56.47
C ILE A 665 -5.89 21.64 -57.67
N LEU A 666 -6.42 22.85 -57.46
CA LEU A 666 -6.90 23.74 -58.53
C LEU A 666 -5.84 24.77 -58.91
N LYS A 667 -5.59 24.93 -60.25
CA LYS A 667 -4.79 26.01 -60.82
C LYS A 667 -5.73 27.01 -61.46
N MET A 668 -5.52 28.28 -61.13
CA MET A 668 -6.33 29.37 -61.72
C MET A 668 -5.50 30.61 -61.98
N THR A 669 -5.86 31.35 -62.95
CA THR A 669 -5.24 32.62 -63.32
C THR A 669 -6.05 33.78 -62.74
N VAL A 670 -5.40 34.62 -61.93
CA VAL A 670 -6.02 35.79 -61.28
C VAL A 670 -5.13 37.01 -61.46
N PRO A 671 -5.68 38.23 -61.59
CA PRO A 671 -4.90 39.43 -61.59
C PRO A 671 -4.01 39.60 -60.38
N ALA A 672 -2.77 39.93 -60.50
CA ALA A 672 -1.80 40.06 -59.42
C ALA A 672 -2.28 41.01 -58.32
N LYS A 673 -3.02 42.08 -58.70
CA LYS A 673 -3.63 43.01 -57.70
C LYS A 673 -4.68 42.39 -56.75
N LYS A 674 -5.24 41.23 -57.08
CA LYS A 674 -6.18 40.49 -56.23
C LYS A 674 -5.50 39.44 -55.37
N CYS A 675 -4.19 39.46 -55.26
CA CYS A 675 -3.40 38.59 -54.39
C CYS A 675 -2.65 39.43 -53.36
N LEU A 676 -2.61 38.96 -52.09
CA LEU A 676 -1.85 39.59 -51.02
C LEU A 676 -0.64 38.71 -50.68
N LEU A 677 0.53 39.30 -50.41
CA LEU A 677 1.72 38.58 -49.97
C LEU A 677 1.54 38.14 -48.49
N THR A 678 1.60 36.83 -48.22
CA THR A 678 1.57 36.29 -46.87
C THR A 678 2.99 35.91 -46.41
N LYS A 679 3.39 36.31 -45.18
CA LYS A 679 4.64 35.84 -44.56
C LYS A 679 4.56 34.32 -44.34
N ALA A 680 5.58 33.61 -44.80
CA ALA A 680 5.64 32.17 -44.91
C ALA A 680 5.29 31.39 -43.63
N GLN A 681 4.32 30.49 -43.72
CA GLN A 681 4.31 29.21 -43.00
C GLN A 681 4.29 28.11 -44.09
N PRO A 682 5.13 27.05 -43.99
CA PRO A 682 5.19 26.03 -45.03
C PRO A 682 3.88 25.26 -45.09
N ALA A 683 3.23 25.24 -46.22
CA ALA A 683 2.03 24.45 -46.49
C ALA A 683 2.43 22.99 -46.72
N HIS A 684 1.77 22.07 -45.98
CA HIS A 684 1.82 20.64 -46.27
C HIS A 684 1.25 20.35 -47.66
N THR A 685 2.08 19.77 -48.51
CA THR A 685 1.68 19.20 -49.79
C THR A 685 1.20 17.77 -49.53
N ASP A 686 -0.11 17.57 -49.59
CA ASP A 686 -0.72 16.23 -49.68
C ASP A 686 -0.50 15.67 -51.11
N ALA A 687 0.27 14.61 -51.16
CA ALA A 687 0.43 13.82 -52.38
C ALA A 687 -0.67 12.72 -52.45
N ALA A 688 -1.24 12.54 -53.59
CA ALA A 688 -2.35 11.67 -53.96
C ALA A 688 -2.09 10.18 -53.67
N PRO A 689 -3.14 9.38 -53.42
CA PRO A 689 -3.00 7.96 -53.03
C PRO A 689 -2.68 7.05 -54.21
N LYS A 690 -1.60 6.29 -54.14
CA LYS A 690 -1.35 5.14 -55.00
C LYS A 690 -1.74 3.85 -54.33
N LYS A 691 -2.34 2.97 -55.12
CA LYS A 691 -2.96 1.70 -54.86
C LYS A 691 -2.12 0.71 -54.01
N ARG A 692 -2.79 0.02 -53.11
CA ARG A 692 -2.32 -1.13 -52.29
C ARG A 692 -1.80 -2.28 -53.16
N LYS A 693 -0.61 -2.80 -52.83
CA LYS A 693 -0.24 -4.21 -52.94
C LYS A 693 0.84 -4.56 -51.90
N GLY A 694 0.63 -5.62 -51.13
CA GLY A 694 1.65 -6.49 -50.61
C GLY A 694 2.30 -6.14 -49.28
N PHE A 695 2.03 -6.91 -48.28
CA PHE A 695 2.80 -7.07 -47.03
C PHE A 695 4.29 -7.16 -47.28
N SER A 696 5.12 -6.35 -46.67
CA SER A 696 6.50 -6.67 -46.24
C SER A 696 7.18 -5.50 -45.51
N LYS A 697 7.80 -5.82 -44.36
CA LYS A 697 9.02 -5.21 -43.79
C LYS A 697 9.15 -3.69 -43.80
N ASN A 698 8.46 -2.96 -42.90
CA ASN A 698 8.85 -1.59 -42.58
C ASN A 698 8.29 -1.03 -41.27
N ALA A 699 8.17 -1.88 -40.24
CA ALA A 699 7.92 -1.40 -38.87
C ALA A 699 9.16 -0.72 -38.24
N ALA A 700 10.36 -1.14 -38.65
CA ALA A 700 11.62 -0.57 -38.15
C ALA A 700 11.95 0.80 -38.75
N ALA A 701 11.53 1.06 -40.03
CA ALA A 701 11.83 2.33 -40.70
C ALA A 701 10.96 3.50 -40.20
N ASN A 702 9.73 3.24 -39.77
CA ASN A 702 8.87 4.30 -39.20
C ASN A 702 9.29 4.70 -37.78
N TYR A 703 9.89 3.79 -37.03
CA TYR A 703 10.42 4.09 -35.68
C TYR A 703 11.68 4.98 -35.77
N ALA A 704 12.54 4.72 -36.74
CA ALA A 704 13.71 5.53 -37.03
C ALA A 704 13.33 6.96 -37.48
N HIS A 705 12.23 7.14 -38.24
CA HIS A 705 11.79 8.43 -38.70
C HIS A 705 11.13 9.29 -37.61
N GLN A 706 10.46 8.71 -36.66
CA GLN A 706 9.90 9.45 -35.48
C GLN A 706 10.99 9.83 -34.45
N MET A 707 11.99 8.98 -34.23
CA MET A 707 13.16 9.31 -33.43
C MET A 707 14.01 10.42 -34.10
N PHE A 708 14.06 10.45 -35.44
CA PHE A 708 14.72 11.47 -36.20
C PHE A 708 14.12 12.88 -35.98
N ILE A 709 12.80 13.01 -35.95
CA ILE A 709 12.10 14.28 -35.74
C ILE A 709 12.20 14.76 -34.26
N ALA A 710 12.22 13.85 -33.28
CA ALA A 710 12.32 14.22 -31.87
C ALA A 710 13.75 14.67 -31.47
N LYS A 711 14.78 14.10 -32.07
CA LYS A 711 16.19 14.42 -31.78
C LYS A 711 16.76 15.57 -32.58
N SER A 712 16.22 15.86 -33.77
CA SER A 712 16.69 16.97 -34.62
C SER A 712 16.49 18.37 -34.01
N GLY A 713 15.63 18.50 -32.98
CA GLY A 713 15.42 19.75 -32.24
C GLY A 713 16.36 19.99 -31.06
N SER A 714 17.15 18.99 -30.65
CA SER A 714 17.99 19.07 -29.45
C SER A 714 19.50 18.92 -29.67
N ALA A 715 19.95 18.61 -30.90
CA ALA A 715 21.36 18.45 -31.19
C ALA A 715 22.09 19.81 -31.20
N LYS A 716 23.06 19.95 -30.28
CA LYS A 716 23.89 21.14 -30.12
C LYS A 716 25.07 21.03 -31.09
N GLN A 717 25.31 22.09 -31.88
CA GLN A 717 26.50 22.20 -32.75
C GLN A 717 27.79 22.50 -31.99
N GLU A 718 27.68 22.87 -30.71
CA GLU A 718 28.81 23.18 -29.83
C GLU A 718 28.71 22.40 -28.53
N ILE A 719 29.86 21.84 -28.12
CA ILE A 719 29.96 21.02 -26.90
C ILE A 719 31.07 21.56 -26.02
N ASP A 720 30.75 21.92 -24.81
CA ASP A 720 31.72 22.42 -23.81
C ASP A 720 32.27 21.25 -22.99
N LEU A 721 33.58 21.00 -23.13
CA LEU A 721 34.32 19.94 -22.46
C LEU A 721 35.34 20.53 -21.45
N ARG A 722 35.26 21.81 -21.14
CA ARG A 722 36.18 22.46 -20.21
C ARG A 722 36.00 21.89 -18.78
N GLY A 723 37.11 21.54 -18.14
CA GLY A 723 37.12 20.97 -16.81
C GLY A 723 36.92 19.48 -16.72
N MET A 724 36.70 18.80 -17.85
CA MET A 724 36.58 17.35 -17.93
C MET A 724 37.95 16.67 -18.09
N THR A 725 38.12 15.47 -17.55
CA THR A 725 39.22 14.57 -17.87
C THR A 725 38.98 13.94 -19.26
N LEU A 726 40.00 13.32 -19.86
CA LEU A 726 39.88 12.67 -21.15
C LEU A 726 38.84 11.53 -21.14
N ASP A 727 38.84 10.74 -20.09
CA ASP A 727 37.93 9.61 -19.91
C ASP A 727 36.47 10.04 -19.71
N GLU A 728 36.23 11.22 -19.14
CA GLU A 728 34.90 11.81 -19.02
C GLU A 728 34.43 12.48 -20.33
N ALA A 729 35.35 13.03 -21.10
CA ALA A 729 35.05 13.75 -22.37
C ALA A 729 34.70 12.77 -23.50
N ILE A 730 35.34 11.60 -23.60
CA ILE A 730 35.13 10.62 -24.67
C ILE A 730 33.64 10.20 -24.78
N PRO A 731 32.95 9.75 -23.73
CA PRO A 731 31.55 9.37 -23.85
C PRO A 731 30.61 10.52 -24.25
N VAL A 732 30.93 11.75 -23.85
CA VAL A 732 30.17 12.96 -24.22
C VAL A 732 30.31 13.28 -25.67
N VAL A 733 31.54 13.15 -26.23
CA VAL A 733 31.84 13.38 -27.63
C VAL A 733 31.23 12.30 -28.53
N ASP A 734 31.31 11.03 -28.14
CA ASP A 734 30.68 9.95 -28.88
C ASP A 734 29.17 10.11 -28.99
N LYS A 735 28.52 10.41 -27.86
CA LYS A 735 27.09 10.70 -27.87
C LYS A 735 26.73 11.90 -28.77
N ALA A 736 27.56 12.91 -28.78
CA ALA A 736 27.31 14.09 -29.58
C ALA A 736 27.54 13.84 -31.10
N ILE A 737 28.51 12.99 -31.46
CA ILE A 737 28.72 12.52 -32.84
C ILE A 737 27.49 11.71 -33.29
N ASP A 738 26.99 10.80 -32.48
CA ASP A 738 25.79 10.01 -32.78
C ASP A 738 24.55 10.90 -32.95
N ASP A 739 24.33 11.87 -32.04
CA ASP A 739 23.21 12.80 -32.09
C ASP A 739 23.32 13.72 -33.35
N ALA A 740 24.54 14.16 -33.72
CA ALA A 740 24.80 14.96 -34.90
C ALA A 740 24.55 14.17 -36.20
N LEU A 741 25.03 12.93 -36.31
CA LEU A 741 24.78 12.03 -37.45
C LEU A 741 23.27 11.75 -37.62
N ILE A 742 22.55 11.52 -36.54
CA ILE A 742 21.09 11.34 -36.54
C ILE A 742 20.38 12.63 -36.97
N ALA A 743 20.88 13.82 -36.55
CA ALA A 743 20.30 15.12 -36.88
C ALA A 743 20.71 15.65 -38.25
N GLY A 744 21.62 14.99 -38.96
CA GLY A 744 22.16 15.43 -40.26
C GLY A 744 23.05 16.68 -40.15
N ILE A 745 23.68 16.89 -38.97
CA ILE A 745 24.63 17.99 -38.75
C ILE A 745 25.99 17.53 -39.22
N GLY A 746 26.54 18.18 -40.25
CA GLY A 746 27.81 17.79 -40.83
C GLY A 746 29.05 18.33 -40.12
N GLN A 747 28.89 19.18 -39.09
CA GLN A 747 30.01 19.79 -38.38
C GLN A 747 29.70 20.01 -36.91
N LEU A 748 30.63 19.62 -36.03
CA LEU A 748 30.55 19.83 -34.56
C LEU A 748 31.76 20.60 -34.05
N ARG A 749 31.57 21.49 -33.08
CA ARG A 749 32.63 22.25 -32.39
C ARG A 749 32.78 21.77 -30.95
N LEU A 750 33.99 21.31 -30.59
CA LEU A 750 34.34 20.84 -29.27
C LEU A 750 35.20 21.90 -28.56
N ILE A 751 34.75 22.44 -27.44
CA ILE A 751 35.42 23.49 -26.67
C ILE A 751 36.12 22.82 -25.48
N HIS A 752 37.43 22.66 -25.54
CA HIS A 752 38.25 22.01 -24.49
C HIS A 752 39.13 22.98 -23.68
N GLY A 753 39.11 24.26 -24.08
CA GLY A 753 39.92 25.31 -23.44
C GLY A 753 41.39 25.31 -23.84
N LYS A 754 42.14 26.38 -23.38
CA LYS A 754 43.58 26.55 -23.70
C LYS A 754 44.54 25.94 -22.68
N GLY A 755 44.10 25.22 -21.64
CA GLY A 755 44.92 24.73 -20.51
C GLY A 755 46.26 24.05 -20.92
N THR A 756 46.67 22.98 -20.27
CA THR A 756 47.94 22.25 -20.59
C THR A 756 47.97 21.60 -21.97
N GLY A 757 46.85 21.56 -22.70
CA GLY A 757 46.71 20.94 -23.99
C GLY A 757 46.53 19.42 -23.97
N ALA A 758 46.54 18.80 -22.76
CA ALA A 758 46.39 17.34 -22.62
C ALA A 758 45.06 16.83 -23.15
N LEU A 759 43.92 17.50 -22.81
CA LEU A 759 42.59 17.12 -23.31
C LEU A 759 42.47 17.28 -24.82
N ARG A 760 43.07 18.34 -25.40
CA ARG A 760 43.12 18.53 -26.87
C ARG A 760 43.90 17.41 -27.55
N ALA A 761 45.11 17.06 -27.05
CA ALA A 761 45.95 16.01 -27.62
C ALA A 761 45.25 14.65 -27.55
N GLY A 762 44.67 14.30 -26.40
CA GLY A 762 43.93 13.05 -26.19
C GLY A 762 42.69 12.92 -27.09
N LEU A 763 41.87 14.00 -27.19
CA LEU A 763 40.69 14.01 -28.06
C LEU A 763 41.09 13.95 -29.55
N THR A 764 42.17 14.63 -29.96
CA THR A 764 42.65 14.56 -31.34
C THR A 764 43.12 13.15 -31.70
N ALA A 765 43.86 12.50 -30.82
CA ALA A 765 44.29 11.10 -30.98
C ALA A 765 43.10 10.15 -31.10
N TYR A 766 42.11 10.31 -30.20
CA TYR A 766 40.90 9.49 -30.21
C TYR A 766 40.06 9.68 -31.47
N LEU A 767 39.76 10.92 -31.82
CA LEU A 767 38.90 11.27 -32.97
C LEU A 767 39.52 10.93 -34.31
N SER A 768 40.86 10.93 -34.41
CA SER A 768 41.56 10.50 -35.66
C SER A 768 41.34 9.00 -35.95
N THR A 769 40.96 8.19 -34.99
CA THR A 769 40.64 6.77 -35.14
C THR A 769 39.13 6.51 -35.32
N ASN A 770 38.28 7.53 -35.16
CA ASN A 770 36.83 7.38 -35.24
C ASN A 770 36.38 7.40 -36.74
N ARG A 771 35.70 6.36 -37.17
CA ARG A 771 35.26 6.11 -38.57
C ARG A 771 34.27 7.12 -39.11
N PHE A 772 33.62 7.91 -38.24
CA PHE A 772 32.63 8.91 -38.66
C PHE A 772 33.20 10.30 -38.79
N VAL A 773 34.42 10.53 -38.35
CA VAL A 773 35.12 11.83 -38.45
C VAL A 773 35.92 11.89 -39.76
N LYS A 774 35.54 12.78 -40.66
CA LYS A 774 36.22 12.96 -41.92
C LYS A 774 37.41 13.93 -41.88
N LYS A 775 37.27 14.94 -41.02
CA LYS A 775 38.31 15.99 -40.89
C LYS A 775 38.33 16.56 -39.48
N LEU A 776 39.53 16.91 -39.01
CA LEU A 776 39.79 17.54 -37.71
C LEU A 776 40.55 18.84 -37.95
N GLU A 777 40.01 19.96 -37.50
CA GLU A 777 40.66 21.27 -37.62
C GLU A 777 40.61 22.06 -36.33
N THR A 778 41.61 22.89 -36.10
CA THR A 778 41.56 23.87 -35.00
C THR A 778 40.58 24.97 -35.38
N ALA A 779 39.71 25.41 -34.48
CA ALA A 779 38.74 26.46 -34.73
C ALA A 779 39.43 27.79 -35.13
N ALA A 780 38.75 28.61 -35.97
CA ALA A 780 39.22 29.94 -36.33
C ALA A 780 39.42 30.83 -35.08
N LEU A 781 40.28 31.80 -35.12
CA LEU A 781 40.63 32.66 -33.97
C LEU A 781 39.38 33.31 -33.30
N GLU A 782 38.40 33.70 -34.13
CA GLU A 782 37.13 34.28 -33.69
C GLU A 782 36.19 33.25 -33.07
N ALA A 783 36.40 31.93 -33.31
CA ALA A 783 35.59 30.82 -32.85
C ALA A 783 36.25 29.99 -31.74
N GLY A 784 37.22 30.54 -31.00
CA GLY A 784 37.90 29.91 -29.89
C GLY A 784 39.37 29.56 -30.13
N GLY A 785 39.88 29.57 -31.34
CA GLY A 785 41.28 29.33 -31.73
C GLY A 785 41.79 27.98 -31.21
N SER A 786 42.97 27.95 -30.58
CA SER A 786 43.58 26.72 -30.03
C SER A 786 42.85 26.10 -28.84
N GLY A 787 41.78 26.72 -28.33
CA GLY A 787 40.93 26.20 -27.25
C GLY A 787 39.70 25.43 -27.73
N ALA A 788 39.47 25.30 -29.04
CA ALA A 788 38.37 24.54 -29.61
C ALA A 788 38.83 23.77 -30.86
N THR A 789 38.25 22.58 -31.07
CA THR A 789 38.46 21.73 -32.25
C THR A 789 37.14 21.55 -32.98
N VAL A 790 37.19 21.70 -34.29
CA VAL A 790 36.06 21.46 -35.19
C VAL A 790 36.23 20.12 -35.85
N ILE A 791 35.17 19.31 -35.85
CA ILE A 791 35.13 18.02 -36.54
C ILE A 791 34.09 18.02 -37.64
N ASP A 792 34.46 17.53 -38.80
CA ASP A 792 33.54 17.26 -39.92
C ASP A 792 33.14 15.79 -39.89
N LEU A 793 31.83 15.50 -39.90
CA LEU A 793 31.21 14.20 -39.77
C LEU A 793 30.75 13.64 -41.11
#